data_d9edfd182ac36688680fdcdaa18ef4cc
#
_entry.id   d9edfd182ac36688680fdcdaa18ef4cc
#
_cell.length_a   1.000
_cell.length_b   1.000
_cell.length_c   1.000
_cell.angle_alpha   90.00
_cell.angle_beta   90.00
_cell.angle_gamma   90.00
#
_symmetry.space_group_name_H-M   'P 1'
#
loop_
_entity.id
_entity.type
_entity.pdbx_description
1 polymer ?
#
loop_
_entity_poly.entity_id
_entity_poly.type
_entity_poly.pdbx_seq_one_letter_code
_entity_poly.pdbx_strand_id
1 'polypeptide(L)'
;MLRRLIEFALSQRLLVLVLAALLAGAGSYALLRLPIDAYPDISTTQVKLILKAPGMTPEEVEQRVIAPLELELLGIPNQVILRSMAKYAIADITIDFTDATDVYWARQQVGERLSSTMDQLPDTVSGGLAPIATPLSEIFMFTIQGGDLTLAQRRSLLDWTIRPALRTIPGVADVNALGGHVSTFEVVPDDAALLSAGLNIADLKTAIEQANRNDGAGRVGEGEEALIVRAVGAIRTLEDLREVTVAHEGAAVRLGDVAEIRTGSLTRYGAVTRNGEGEAVQGLVLGLRGADTGATVAGVRAKLAEIAPNLPKGVEVHVFYDRADLINKAVGTVRSALIEATVLIVILLLVFLGNLRAAIVVALTLPFAAITTFLMMWLFGLTANLMSLGGLAIAVGMLVDAAVVVVENTVEQLSRHKSESRVPQVHLVFRAAAEVAVPVAAGIVIICLVFLPLLSLQGLEGKLFAPVALTIIFALSGSLVLSLTLIPVIASLLLRPGHHEDVWVMRKLMPLYSGALEKALAAPRRLFIGVGVAFAVAAFAYVMIGKTFMPTMDEGAIVIQTAKLPSINLDRTVAVDLSMQRAIHDKVPDVAESVARVGSDEIGLDPMSLNETDLFLALKPRGEWQAADKDAITDQLREVMKDFPGIDYSFTQPIEMRTSEMLTGSRGDLAIKVFGPDLVTLGHIAESIRAAVAGVEGASEVFTVADDSVRYLQTDIDRLAAGAAGLPAQTLQEEIRARLEGLNAGTVMDELRNRPELLADIAVAGENGSVVHVGDVARITQPEGPVRIQRENASRFATIQANVSGRDLVSFVDAAQIAVTEKVKLPTGYRLEWSGEYQNQRRAAARLMV
;
A
#
# COMPACT_ATOMS: atom_id res chain seq x y z
N MET A 1 -6.62 40.26 28.69
CA MET A 1 -6.74 38.82 28.90
C MET A 1 -5.38 38.20 29.26
N LEU A 2 -4.33 38.32 28.46
CA LEU A 2 -3.00 37.74 28.71
C LEU A 2 -2.38 38.15 30.06
N ARG A 3 -2.42 39.44 30.44
CA ARG A 3 -1.91 39.92 31.71
C ARG A 3 -2.58 39.28 32.92
N ARG A 4 -3.92 39.04 32.87
CA ARG A 4 -4.65 38.34 33.93
C ARG A 4 -4.25 36.86 34.03
N LEU A 5 -3.93 36.22 32.91
CA LEU A 5 -3.41 34.84 32.86
C LEU A 5 -2.08 34.73 33.59
N ILE A 6 -1.11 35.64 33.31
CA ILE A 6 0.19 35.66 33.99
C ILE A 6 0.02 35.98 35.48
N GLU A 7 -0.85 36.93 35.84
CA GLU A 7 -1.13 37.31 37.22
C GLU A 7 -1.72 36.08 37.99
N PHE A 8 -2.70 35.39 37.40
CA PHE A 8 -3.25 34.15 37.97
C PHE A 8 -2.17 33.09 38.14
N ALA A 9 -1.35 32.85 37.13
CA ALA A 9 -0.29 31.85 37.16
C ALA A 9 0.73 32.12 38.30
N LEU A 10 1.15 33.38 38.44
CA LEU A 10 2.13 33.78 39.48
C LEU A 10 1.51 33.87 40.88
N SER A 11 0.18 34.11 40.99
CA SER A 11 -0.52 34.09 42.28
C SER A 11 -0.81 32.66 42.76
N GLN A 12 -1.12 31.75 41.83
CA GLN A 12 -1.46 30.35 42.12
C GLN A 12 -0.38 29.38 41.64
N ARG A 13 0.90 29.60 42.04
CA ARG A 13 2.05 28.84 41.57
C ARG A 13 1.93 27.34 41.80
N LEU A 14 1.46 26.92 42.99
CA LEU A 14 1.28 25.51 43.31
C LEU A 14 0.28 24.84 42.35
N LEU A 15 -0.84 25.50 42.08
CA LEU A 15 -1.85 25.03 41.15
C LEU A 15 -1.27 24.85 39.74
N VAL A 16 -0.50 25.83 39.26
CA VAL A 16 0.17 25.74 37.94
C VAL A 16 1.17 24.58 37.87
N LEU A 17 1.94 24.35 38.94
CA LEU A 17 2.86 23.21 38.96
C LEU A 17 2.12 21.86 39.03
N VAL A 18 1.01 21.77 39.74
CA VAL A 18 0.16 20.56 39.77
C VAL A 18 -0.47 20.33 38.41
N LEU A 19 -1.00 21.38 37.78
CA LEU A 19 -1.54 21.27 36.41
C LEU A 19 -0.47 20.86 35.39
N ALA A 20 0.76 21.36 35.49
CA ALA A 20 1.87 20.95 34.65
C ALA A 20 2.25 19.47 34.89
N ALA A 21 2.25 19.01 36.14
CA ALA A 21 2.47 17.59 36.46
C ALA A 21 1.34 16.70 35.92
N LEU A 22 0.09 17.12 36.02
CA LEU A 22 -1.06 16.42 35.42
C LEU A 22 -0.97 16.40 33.88
N LEU A 23 -0.59 17.50 33.26
CA LEU A 23 -0.33 17.59 31.82
C LEU A 23 0.78 16.63 31.40
N ALA A 24 1.87 16.58 32.17
CA ALA A 24 2.97 15.64 31.91
C ALA A 24 2.49 14.19 32.01
N GLY A 25 1.69 13.85 33.03
CA GLY A 25 1.12 12.52 33.18
C GLY A 25 0.12 12.16 32.06
N ALA A 26 -0.82 13.04 31.75
CA ALA A 26 -1.81 12.83 30.70
C ALA A 26 -1.17 12.75 29.31
N GLY A 27 -0.20 13.61 29.02
CA GLY A 27 0.49 13.62 27.74
C GLY A 27 1.43 12.42 27.58
N SER A 28 2.07 11.96 28.66
CA SER A 28 2.85 10.71 28.64
C SER A 28 1.94 9.49 28.42
N TYR A 29 0.76 9.48 29.04
CA TYR A 29 -0.25 8.44 28.78
C TYR A 29 -0.72 8.48 27.33
N ALA A 30 -1.00 9.66 26.79
CA ALA A 30 -1.37 9.84 25.38
C ALA A 30 -0.28 9.34 24.44
N LEU A 31 1.01 9.65 24.69
CA LEU A 31 2.14 9.18 23.90
C LEU A 31 2.21 7.64 23.85
N LEU A 32 1.91 6.95 24.95
CA LEU A 32 1.90 5.49 25.03
C LEU A 32 0.68 4.85 24.34
N ARG A 33 -0.36 5.62 24.07
CA ARG A 33 -1.62 5.16 23.44
C ARG A 33 -1.80 5.68 22.01
N LEU A 34 -0.93 6.56 21.57
CA LEU A 34 -1.01 7.15 20.23
C LEU A 34 -0.64 6.08 19.18
N PRO A 35 -1.52 5.79 18.21
CA PRO A 35 -1.21 4.87 17.14
C PRO A 35 0.01 5.37 16.35
N ILE A 36 0.95 4.46 16.08
CA ILE A 36 2.17 4.80 15.34
C ILE A 36 2.13 4.12 13.98
N ASP A 37 2.31 4.90 12.91
CA ASP A 37 2.42 4.40 11.54
C ASP A 37 3.58 5.08 10.79
N ALA A 38 4.01 4.50 9.68
CA ALA A 38 5.02 5.11 8.81
C ALA A 38 4.46 6.35 8.08
N TYR A 39 3.27 6.23 7.52
CA TYR A 39 2.54 7.29 6.79
C TYR A 39 1.20 7.60 7.43
N PRO A 40 0.66 8.82 7.23
CA PRO A 40 -0.76 9.05 7.49
C PRO A 40 -1.61 8.14 6.58
N ASP A 41 -2.82 7.79 6.98
CA ASP A 41 -3.74 7.04 6.12
C ASP A 41 -4.15 7.92 4.92
N ILE A 42 -3.43 7.75 3.82
CA ILE A 42 -3.71 8.44 2.55
C ILE A 42 -4.77 7.72 1.71
N SER A 43 -5.22 6.54 2.14
CA SER A 43 -6.19 5.73 1.40
C SER A 43 -7.51 6.46 1.24
N THR A 44 -8.08 6.39 0.05
CA THR A 44 -9.48 6.76 -0.19
C THR A 44 -10.40 5.76 0.48
N THR A 45 -11.65 6.14 0.76
CA THR A 45 -12.66 5.14 1.14
C THR A 45 -12.97 4.31 -0.08
N GLN A 46 -12.53 3.06 -0.06
CA GLN A 46 -12.51 2.18 -1.22
C GLN A 46 -13.21 0.87 -0.90
N VAL A 47 -14.02 0.38 -1.84
CA VAL A 47 -14.61 -0.97 -1.82
C VAL A 47 -14.15 -1.71 -3.05
N LYS A 48 -13.58 -2.90 -2.85
CA LYS A 48 -13.07 -3.74 -3.92
C LYS A 48 -13.91 -5.01 -4.04
N LEU A 49 -14.26 -5.36 -5.29
CA LEU A 49 -14.91 -6.60 -5.66
C LEU A 49 -13.93 -7.41 -6.49
N ILE A 50 -13.80 -8.69 -6.16
CA ILE A 50 -12.98 -9.63 -6.91
C ILE A 50 -13.86 -10.82 -7.25
N LEU A 51 -14.08 -11.05 -8.54
CA LEU A 51 -14.87 -12.15 -9.04
C LEU A 51 -14.01 -13.03 -9.94
N LYS A 52 -14.07 -14.33 -9.70
CA LYS A 52 -13.44 -15.36 -10.53
C LYS A 52 -14.45 -15.84 -11.57
N ALA A 53 -14.03 -15.85 -12.82
CA ALA A 53 -14.83 -16.26 -13.98
C ALA A 53 -14.04 -17.29 -14.81
N PRO A 54 -13.83 -18.52 -14.28
CA PRO A 54 -12.97 -19.53 -14.91
C PRO A 54 -13.31 -19.77 -16.37
N GLY A 55 -12.29 -19.87 -17.23
CA GLY A 55 -12.41 -20.14 -18.66
C GLY A 55 -12.85 -18.96 -19.52
N MET A 56 -13.12 -17.77 -18.93
CA MET A 56 -13.52 -16.58 -19.69
C MET A 56 -12.31 -15.75 -20.11
N THR A 57 -12.29 -15.32 -21.38
CA THR A 57 -11.36 -14.34 -21.91
C THR A 57 -11.60 -12.96 -21.29
N PRO A 58 -10.63 -12.01 -21.37
CA PRO A 58 -10.86 -10.65 -20.89
C PRO A 58 -12.08 -9.95 -21.50
N GLU A 59 -12.36 -10.18 -22.79
CA GLU A 59 -13.55 -9.64 -23.45
C GLU A 59 -14.84 -10.25 -22.91
N GLU A 60 -14.87 -11.55 -22.64
CA GLU A 60 -16.02 -12.20 -22.04
C GLU A 60 -16.23 -11.77 -20.59
N VAL A 61 -15.16 -11.66 -19.81
CA VAL A 61 -15.21 -11.10 -18.44
C VAL A 61 -15.74 -9.67 -18.47
N GLU A 62 -15.26 -8.84 -19.40
CA GLU A 62 -15.78 -7.48 -19.56
C GLU A 62 -17.26 -7.45 -19.87
N GLN A 63 -17.69 -8.23 -20.88
CA GLN A 63 -19.06 -8.17 -21.39
C GLN A 63 -20.09 -8.85 -20.47
N ARG A 64 -19.72 -9.99 -19.88
CA ARG A 64 -20.65 -10.85 -19.14
C ARG A 64 -20.60 -10.69 -17.63
N VAL A 65 -19.52 -10.10 -17.09
CA VAL A 65 -19.35 -9.91 -15.65
C VAL A 65 -19.24 -8.43 -15.30
N ILE A 66 -18.26 -7.73 -15.88
CA ILE A 66 -17.98 -6.33 -15.51
C ILE A 66 -19.08 -5.39 -15.97
N ALA A 67 -19.49 -5.44 -17.23
CA ALA A 67 -20.47 -4.48 -17.77
C ALA A 67 -21.83 -4.54 -17.05
N PRO A 68 -22.42 -5.71 -16.74
CA PRO A 68 -23.64 -5.78 -15.92
C PRO A 68 -23.43 -5.18 -14.52
N LEU A 69 -22.29 -5.48 -13.86
CA LEU A 69 -22.00 -4.96 -12.53
C LEU A 69 -21.76 -3.45 -12.54
N GLU A 70 -21.05 -2.91 -13.52
CA GLU A 70 -20.85 -1.47 -13.66
C GLU A 70 -22.17 -0.71 -13.74
N LEU A 71 -23.13 -1.20 -14.52
CA LEU A 71 -24.44 -0.58 -14.67
C LEU A 71 -25.18 -0.44 -13.34
N GLU A 72 -25.11 -1.46 -12.50
CA GLU A 72 -25.75 -1.46 -11.17
C GLU A 72 -24.93 -0.69 -10.12
N LEU A 73 -23.60 -0.75 -10.19
CA LEU A 73 -22.72 -0.11 -9.22
C LEU A 73 -22.51 1.39 -9.46
N LEU A 74 -22.79 1.88 -10.68
CA LEU A 74 -22.77 3.32 -10.95
C LEU A 74 -23.91 4.04 -10.22
N GLY A 75 -23.62 5.26 -9.75
CA GLY A 75 -24.59 6.12 -9.08
C GLY A 75 -24.85 5.79 -7.60
N ILE A 76 -23.99 5.03 -6.94
CA ILE A 76 -24.02 4.92 -5.47
C ILE A 76 -23.68 6.30 -4.88
N PRO A 77 -24.45 6.80 -3.88
CA PRO A 77 -24.15 8.10 -3.28
C PRO A 77 -22.72 8.21 -2.77
N ASN A 78 -22.12 9.37 -2.92
CA ASN A 78 -20.73 9.68 -2.56
C ASN A 78 -19.65 8.93 -3.36
N GLN A 79 -20.02 8.20 -4.41
CA GLN A 79 -19.08 7.59 -5.35
C GLN A 79 -18.30 8.68 -6.10
N VAL A 80 -16.98 8.49 -6.22
CA VAL A 80 -16.08 9.39 -6.95
C VAL A 80 -15.66 8.77 -8.28
N ILE A 81 -15.16 7.54 -8.24
CA ILE A 81 -14.65 6.80 -9.41
C ILE A 81 -15.04 5.33 -9.25
N LEU A 82 -15.39 4.70 -10.36
CA LEU A 82 -15.50 3.27 -10.52
C LEU A 82 -14.45 2.82 -11.53
N ARG A 83 -13.53 1.97 -11.13
CA ARG A 83 -12.50 1.38 -11.99
C ARG A 83 -12.70 -0.12 -12.06
N SER A 84 -12.57 -0.68 -13.24
CA SER A 84 -12.64 -2.12 -13.43
C SER A 84 -11.55 -2.63 -14.36
N MET A 85 -11.16 -3.88 -14.14
CA MET A 85 -10.15 -4.57 -14.93
C MET A 85 -10.64 -5.99 -15.23
N ALA A 86 -10.72 -6.31 -16.50
CA ALA A 86 -10.93 -7.65 -16.99
C ALA A 86 -9.59 -8.29 -17.34
N LYS A 87 -9.32 -9.46 -16.77
CA LYS A 87 -8.22 -10.36 -17.13
C LYS A 87 -8.77 -11.74 -17.39
N TYR A 88 -7.92 -12.67 -17.89
CA TYR A 88 -8.31 -14.06 -18.01
C TYR A 88 -8.82 -14.59 -16.66
N ALA A 89 -10.04 -15.07 -16.65
CA ALA A 89 -10.71 -15.67 -15.51
C ALA A 89 -10.92 -14.76 -14.27
N ILE A 90 -10.64 -13.45 -14.33
CA ILE A 90 -10.75 -12.52 -13.18
C ILE A 90 -11.39 -11.20 -13.60
N ALA A 91 -12.38 -10.77 -12.81
CA ALA A 91 -12.90 -9.40 -12.80
C ALA A 91 -12.53 -8.70 -11.49
N ASP A 92 -11.83 -7.59 -11.59
CA ASP A 92 -11.46 -6.71 -10.48
C ASP A 92 -12.22 -5.39 -10.63
N ILE A 93 -13.06 -5.04 -9.67
CA ILE A 93 -13.83 -3.79 -9.66
C ILE A 93 -13.53 -3.04 -8.38
N THR A 94 -13.06 -1.81 -8.50
CA THR A 94 -12.73 -0.92 -7.40
C THR A 94 -13.60 0.32 -7.46
N ILE A 95 -14.27 0.63 -6.36
CA ILE A 95 -15.15 1.78 -6.21
C ILE A 95 -14.57 2.69 -5.13
N ASP A 96 -14.19 3.90 -5.54
CA ASP A 96 -13.71 4.93 -4.64
C ASP A 96 -14.85 5.86 -4.24
N PHE A 97 -14.93 6.17 -2.95
CA PHE A 97 -15.89 7.10 -2.36
C PHE A 97 -15.19 8.35 -1.82
N THR A 98 -15.97 9.38 -1.53
CA THR A 98 -15.45 10.57 -0.85
C THR A 98 -14.87 10.21 0.52
N ASP A 99 -13.85 10.92 0.96
CA ASP A 99 -13.12 10.64 2.21
C ASP A 99 -14.01 10.68 3.48
N ALA A 100 -15.12 11.41 3.43
CA ALA A 100 -16.08 11.49 4.54
C ALA A 100 -17.03 10.27 4.63
N THR A 101 -16.98 9.35 3.65
CA THR A 101 -17.87 8.20 3.60
C THR A 101 -17.35 7.09 4.51
N ASP A 102 -18.22 6.55 5.38
CA ASP A 102 -17.90 5.38 6.19
C ASP A 102 -17.72 4.13 5.33
N VAL A 103 -16.63 3.39 5.57
CA VAL A 103 -16.27 2.21 4.75
C VAL A 103 -17.26 1.07 4.91
N TYR A 104 -17.83 0.89 6.10
CA TYR A 104 -18.81 -0.19 6.35
C TYR A 104 -20.14 0.13 5.66
N TRP A 105 -20.57 1.39 5.68
CA TRP A 105 -21.72 1.83 4.90
C TRP A 105 -21.51 1.66 3.40
N ALA A 106 -20.36 2.07 2.88
CA ALA A 106 -20.02 1.90 1.46
C ALA A 106 -20.05 0.42 1.06
N ARG A 107 -19.44 -0.47 1.87
CA ARG A 107 -19.48 -1.92 1.64
C ARG A 107 -20.89 -2.48 1.66
N GLN A 108 -21.76 -2.01 2.56
CA GLN A 108 -23.16 -2.43 2.60
C GLN A 108 -23.88 -2.06 1.29
N GLN A 109 -23.72 -0.82 0.81
CA GLN A 109 -24.34 -0.38 -0.43
C GLN A 109 -23.86 -1.19 -1.64
N VAL A 110 -22.56 -1.42 -1.73
CA VAL A 110 -22.00 -2.26 -2.80
C VAL A 110 -22.47 -3.72 -2.67
N GLY A 111 -22.52 -4.27 -1.45
CA GLY A 111 -22.99 -5.62 -1.19
C GLY A 111 -24.46 -5.84 -1.57
N GLU A 112 -25.34 -4.87 -1.27
CA GLU A 112 -26.75 -4.91 -1.65
C GLU A 112 -26.92 -4.97 -3.19
N ARG A 113 -26.20 -4.12 -3.94
CA ARG A 113 -26.24 -4.10 -5.40
C ARG A 113 -25.59 -5.33 -6.02
N LEU A 114 -24.49 -5.83 -5.44
CA LEU A 114 -23.86 -7.07 -5.87
C LEU A 114 -24.84 -8.24 -5.75
N SER A 115 -25.52 -8.36 -4.60
CA SER A 115 -26.48 -9.45 -4.36
C SER A 115 -27.65 -9.44 -5.35
N SER A 116 -28.13 -8.27 -5.78
CA SER A 116 -29.19 -8.17 -6.77
C SER A 116 -28.74 -8.53 -8.20
N THR A 117 -27.45 -8.49 -8.46
CA THR A 117 -26.89 -8.71 -9.81
C THR A 117 -26.30 -10.11 -9.96
N MET A 118 -25.93 -10.77 -8.85
CA MET A 118 -25.28 -12.10 -8.89
C MET A 118 -26.08 -13.14 -9.66
N ASP A 119 -27.41 -13.13 -9.55
CA ASP A 119 -28.30 -14.06 -10.26
C ASP A 119 -28.36 -13.83 -11.79
N GLN A 120 -27.83 -12.68 -12.25
CA GLN A 120 -27.76 -12.34 -13.68
C GLN A 120 -26.40 -12.71 -14.30
N LEU A 121 -25.41 -13.03 -13.45
CA LEU A 121 -24.08 -13.44 -13.90
C LEU A 121 -24.07 -14.93 -14.26
N PRO A 122 -23.12 -15.39 -15.08
CA PRO A 122 -22.95 -16.81 -15.35
C PRO A 122 -22.72 -17.63 -14.07
N ASP A 123 -23.34 -18.81 -13.98
CA ASP A 123 -23.25 -19.70 -12.80
C ASP A 123 -21.81 -20.07 -12.39
N THR A 124 -20.86 -19.98 -13.31
CA THR A 124 -19.44 -20.24 -13.07
C THR A 124 -18.72 -19.12 -12.34
N VAL A 125 -19.34 -17.94 -12.21
CA VAL A 125 -18.75 -16.78 -11.55
C VAL A 125 -18.87 -16.94 -10.04
N SER A 126 -17.78 -16.71 -9.35
CA SER A 126 -17.71 -16.79 -7.88
C SER A 126 -16.86 -15.66 -7.32
N GLY A 127 -16.99 -15.39 -6.02
CA GLY A 127 -16.25 -14.32 -5.36
C GLY A 127 -17.17 -13.27 -4.75
N GLY A 128 -16.68 -12.05 -4.58
CA GLY A 128 -17.45 -10.98 -3.96
C GLY A 128 -16.58 -9.85 -3.39
N LEU A 129 -16.99 -9.30 -2.25
CA LEU A 129 -16.29 -8.22 -1.55
C LEU A 129 -14.93 -8.68 -1.02
N ALA A 130 -13.86 -8.03 -1.46
CA ALA A 130 -12.52 -8.22 -0.90
C ALA A 130 -12.45 -7.82 0.58
N PRO A 131 -11.44 -8.24 1.35
CA PRO A 131 -11.21 -7.76 2.73
C PRO A 131 -11.18 -6.24 2.83
N ILE A 132 -11.41 -5.68 4.04
CA ILE A 132 -11.29 -4.24 4.30
C ILE A 132 -9.80 -3.90 4.38
N ALA A 133 -9.17 -3.91 3.23
CA ALA A 133 -7.77 -3.61 3.05
C ALA A 133 -7.63 -2.66 1.86
N THR A 134 -6.54 -1.92 1.84
CA THR A 134 -6.12 -1.08 0.71
C THR A 134 -4.78 -1.61 0.19
N PRO A 135 -4.29 -1.18 -0.97
CA PRO A 135 -2.94 -1.52 -1.40
C PRO A 135 -1.86 -1.21 -0.34
N LEU A 136 -2.08 -0.19 0.50
CA LEU A 136 -1.20 0.15 1.62
C LEU A 136 -1.34 -0.75 2.85
N SER A 137 -2.22 -1.72 2.84
CA SER A 137 -2.44 -2.66 3.96
C SER A 137 -1.42 -3.80 4.04
N GLU A 138 -0.51 -3.94 3.09
CA GLU A 138 0.59 -4.89 3.15
C GLU A 138 1.58 -4.48 4.24
N ILE A 139 1.52 -5.13 5.42
CA ILE A 139 2.28 -4.69 6.60
C ILE A 139 3.41 -5.64 7.00
N PHE A 140 3.32 -6.91 6.59
CA PHE A 140 4.29 -7.93 7.00
C PHE A 140 4.33 -9.07 6.00
N MET A 141 5.53 -9.43 5.52
CA MET A 141 5.73 -10.50 4.55
C MET A 141 6.77 -11.47 5.03
N PHE A 142 6.49 -12.75 4.85
CA PHE A 142 7.39 -13.82 5.25
C PHE A 142 7.35 -14.99 4.27
N THR A 143 8.41 -15.78 4.25
CA THR A 143 8.49 -17.06 3.53
C THR A 143 8.63 -18.22 4.50
N ILE A 144 8.10 -19.39 4.11
CA ILE A 144 8.26 -20.62 4.87
C ILE A 144 9.49 -21.37 4.33
N GLN A 145 10.46 -21.60 5.19
CA GLN A 145 11.77 -22.16 4.84
C GLN A 145 12.12 -23.35 5.69
N GLY A 146 13.21 -24.05 5.29
CA GLY A 146 13.72 -25.18 6.04
C GLY A 146 12.82 -26.41 6.02
N GLY A 147 13.17 -27.44 6.80
CA GLY A 147 12.46 -28.70 6.82
C GLY A 147 12.51 -29.46 5.48
N ASP A 148 12.18 -30.74 5.51
CA ASP A 148 12.03 -31.55 4.30
C ASP A 148 10.57 -31.55 3.84
N LEU A 149 10.06 -30.35 3.49
CA LEU A 149 8.69 -30.15 3.05
C LEU A 149 8.62 -29.77 1.57
N THR A 150 7.68 -30.36 0.85
CA THR A 150 7.33 -29.96 -0.51
C THR A 150 6.65 -28.58 -0.52
N LEU A 151 6.60 -27.92 -1.67
CA LEU A 151 5.88 -26.65 -1.83
C LEU A 151 4.39 -26.76 -1.45
N ALA A 152 3.77 -27.90 -1.71
CA ALA A 152 2.40 -28.18 -1.34
C ALA A 152 2.22 -28.26 0.19
N GLN A 153 3.10 -29.00 0.87
CA GLN A 153 3.06 -29.11 2.33
C GLN A 153 3.32 -27.75 3.00
N ARG A 154 4.25 -26.94 2.48
CA ARG A 154 4.47 -25.57 2.97
C ARG A 154 3.22 -24.70 2.75
N ARG A 155 2.53 -24.88 1.62
CA ARG A 155 1.29 -24.18 1.34
C ARG A 155 0.17 -24.61 2.29
N SER A 156 -0.02 -25.90 2.50
CA SER A 156 -0.99 -26.41 3.49
C SER A 156 -0.70 -25.93 4.91
N LEU A 157 0.58 -25.87 5.30
CA LEU A 157 0.99 -25.34 6.60
C LEU A 157 0.61 -23.86 6.75
N LEU A 158 0.80 -23.07 5.69
CA LEU A 158 0.38 -21.66 5.67
C LEU A 158 -1.14 -21.54 5.79
N ASP A 159 -1.89 -22.22 4.95
CA ASP A 159 -3.34 -22.06 4.83
C ASP A 159 -4.10 -22.57 6.06
N TRP A 160 -3.66 -23.68 6.66
CA TRP A 160 -4.41 -24.38 7.72
C TRP A 160 -3.85 -24.18 9.13
N THR A 161 -2.59 -23.76 9.28
CA THR A 161 -1.97 -23.58 10.60
C THR A 161 -1.62 -22.10 10.85
N ILE A 162 -0.86 -21.49 9.97
CA ILE A 162 -0.33 -20.14 10.20
C ILE A 162 -1.41 -19.07 9.96
N ARG A 163 -2.08 -19.11 8.81
CA ARG A 163 -3.13 -18.14 8.44
C ARG A 163 -4.26 -18.04 9.46
N PRO A 164 -4.89 -19.16 9.93
CA PRO A 164 -5.93 -19.07 10.94
C PRO A 164 -5.43 -18.47 12.26
N ALA A 165 -4.22 -18.82 12.68
CA ALA A 165 -3.63 -18.28 13.89
C ALA A 165 -3.38 -16.77 13.81
N LEU A 166 -2.85 -16.27 12.68
CA LEU A 166 -2.60 -14.84 12.49
C LEU A 166 -3.89 -14.02 12.33
N ARG A 167 -4.94 -14.59 11.75
CA ARG A 167 -6.25 -13.92 11.62
C ARG A 167 -6.96 -13.62 12.93
N THR A 168 -6.54 -14.25 14.05
CA THR A 168 -7.08 -13.94 15.37
C THR A 168 -6.52 -12.67 15.99
N ILE A 169 -5.49 -12.07 15.39
CA ILE A 169 -4.80 -10.91 15.93
C ILE A 169 -5.62 -9.64 15.63
N PRO A 170 -5.92 -8.79 16.63
CA PRO A 170 -6.58 -7.52 16.39
C PRO A 170 -5.78 -6.65 15.42
N GLY A 171 -6.45 -6.10 14.41
CA GLY A 171 -5.83 -5.27 13.37
C GLY A 171 -5.36 -6.04 12.13
N VAL A 172 -5.42 -7.36 12.11
CA VAL A 172 -5.22 -8.18 10.90
C VAL A 172 -6.55 -8.25 10.13
N ALA A 173 -6.55 -7.82 8.87
CA ALA A 173 -7.71 -7.93 7.97
C ALA A 173 -7.80 -9.34 7.35
N ASP A 174 -6.67 -9.84 6.85
CA ASP A 174 -6.50 -11.21 6.35
C ASP A 174 -5.01 -11.55 6.24
N VAL A 175 -4.73 -12.82 5.96
CA VAL A 175 -3.39 -13.30 5.59
C VAL A 175 -3.51 -13.98 4.23
N ASN A 176 -2.86 -13.38 3.23
CA ASN A 176 -2.88 -13.89 1.87
C ASN A 176 -1.73 -14.88 1.65
N ALA A 177 -2.01 -15.98 0.97
CA ALA A 177 -1.03 -17.00 0.66
C ALA A 177 -0.64 -16.91 -0.82
N LEU A 178 0.66 -16.81 -1.09
CA LEU A 178 1.21 -16.72 -2.44
C LEU A 178 2.21 -17.84 -2.68
N GLY A 179 2.25 -18.33 -3.91
CA GLY A 179 3.12 -19.43 -4.30
C GLY A 179 2.72 -20.79 -3.72
N GLY A 180 3.53 -21.78 -3.99
CA GLY A 180 3.25 -23.16 -3.65
C GLY A 180 2.13 -23.79 -4.46
N HIS A 181 1.66 -24.93 -4.02
CA HIS A 181 0.60 -25.71 -4.67
C HIS A 181 -0.55 -25.95 -3.70
N VAL A 182 -1.77 -25.56 -4.08
CA VAL A 182 -2.98 -25.91 -3.34
C VAL A 182 -3.38 -27.33 -3.74
N SER A 183 -3.38 -28.21 -2.78
CA SER A 183 -3.53 -29.64 -2.95
C SER A 183 -4.93 -30.08 -3.31
N THR A 184 -5.09 -31.04 -4.24
CA THR A 184 -6.38 -31.59 -4.68
C THR A 184 -6.30 -33.12 -4.85
N PHE A 185 -7.43 -33.80 -4.76
CA PHE A 185 -7.60 -35.15 -5.36
C PHE A 185 -8.04 -34.96 -6.81
N GLU A 186 -7.39 -35.65 -7.69
CA GLU A 186 -7.61 -35.55 -9.13
C GLU A 186 -8.15 -36.86 -9.68
N VAL A 187 -9.22 -36.74 -10.43
CA VAL A 187 -9.80 -37.84 -11.18
C VAL A 187 -9.52 -37.55 -12.65
N VAL A 188 -8.65 -38.31 -13.26
CA VAL A 188 -8.30 -38.20 -14.68
C VAL A 188 -9.04 -39.30 -15.45
N PRO A 189 -10.08 -38.97 -16.20
CA PRO A 189 -10.86 -39.97 -16.91
C PRO A 189 -10.04 -40.73 -17.95
N ASP A 190 -10.28 -42.00 -18.09
CA ASP A 190 -9.84 -42.79 -19.24
C ASP A 190 -10.96 -42.81 -20.29
N ASP A 191 -10.77 -42.09 -21.41
CA ASP A 191 -11.77 -41.93 -22.43
C ASP A 191 -12.24 -43.26 -23.04
N ALA A 192 -11.31 -44.24 -23.19
CA ALA A 192 -11.67 -45.55 -23.73
C ALA A 192 -12.51 -46.37 -22.74
N ALA A 193 -12.17 -46.27 -21.44
CA ALA A 193 -12.94 -46.92 -20.39
C ALA A 193 -14.31 -46.29 -20.20
N LEU A 194 -14.40 -44.95 -20.22
CA LEU A 194 -15.68 -44.22 -20.18
C LEU A 194 -16.61 -44.61 -21.31
N LEU A 195 -16.10 -44.55 -22.55
CA LEU A 195 -16.88 -44.95 -23.73
C LEU A 195 -17.35 -46.37 -23.68
N SER A 196 -16.51 -47.33 -23.22
CA SER A 196 -16.88 -48.71 -23.10
C SER A 196 -17.95 -48.94 -22.02
N ALA A 197 -18.00 -48.07 -21.00
CA ALA A 197 -18.99 -48.14 -19.92
C ALA A 197 -20.25 -47.30 -20.23
N GLY A 198 -20.28 -46.55 -21.35
CA GLY A 198 -21.40 -45.65 -21.70
C GLY A 198 -21.50 -44.43 -20.78
N LEU A 199 -20.38 -44.02 -20.14
CA LEU A 199 -20.30 -42.93 -19.20
C LEU A 199 -19.69 -41.67 -19.83
N ASN A 200 -20.06 -40.51 -19.28
CA ASN A 200 -19.46 -39.23 -19.60
C ASN A 200 -18.88 -38.52 -18.33
N ILE A 201 -18.19 -37.43 -18.49
CA ILE A 201 -17.56 -36.70 -17.37
C ILE A 201 -18.62 -36.14 -16.39
N ALA A 202 -19.80 -35.76 -16.87
CA ALA A 202 -20.87 -35.27 -16.02
C ALA A 202 -21.40 -36.35 -15.08
N ASP A 203 -21.43 -37.60 -15.53
CA ASP A 203 -21.79 -38.76 -14.67
C ASP A 203 -20.78 -38.96 -13.55
N LEU A 204 -19.47 -38.84 -13.87
CA LEU A 204 -18.41 -38.97 -12.87
C LEU A 204 -18.53 -37.82 -11.84
N LYS A 205 -18.68 -36.58 -12.30
CA LYS A 205 -18.84 -35.41 -11.42
C LYS A 205 -20.04 -35.59 -10.49
N THR A 206 -21.20 -35.98 -11.04
CA THR A 206 -22.43 -36.19 -10.27
C THR A 206 -22.25 -37.30 -9.23
N ALA A 207 -21.61 -38.40 -9.61
CA ALA A 207 -21.35 -39.51 -8.69
C ALA A 207 -20.43 -39.12 -7.52
N ILE A 208 -19.39 -38.33 -7.79
CA ILE A 208 -18.48 -37.80 -6.77
C ILE A 208 -19.19 -36.81 -5.82
N GLU A 209 -19.98 -35.89 -6.36
CA GLU A 209 -20.78 -34.93 -5.59
C GLU A 209 -21.78 -35.63 -4.66
N GLN A 210 -22.41 -36.67 -5.13
CA GLN A 210 -23.38 -37.45 -4.36
C GLN A 210 -22.72 -38.33 -3.31
N ALA A 211 -21.55 -38.89 -3.61
CA ALA A 211 -20.80 -39.73 -2.68
C ALA A 211 -20.13 -38.94 -1.55
N ASN A 212 -19.67 -37.74 -1.82
CA ASN A 212 -18.93 -36.92 -0.86
C ASN A 212 -19.87 -36.18 0.11
N ARG A 213 -20.64 -36.91 0.89
CA ARG A 213 -21.67 -36.32 1.75
C ARG A 213 -21.79 -37.05 3.11
N ASN A 214 -21.93 -36.31 4.18
CA ASN A 214 -22.30 -36.81 5.50
C ASN A 214 -23.70 -36.27 5.84
N ASP A 215 -24.59 -37.15 6.24
CA ASP A 215 -25.92 -36.79 6.67
C ASP A 215 -26.24 -37.28 8.08
N GLY A 216 -26.99 -36.47 8.83
CA GLY A 216 -27.57 -36.90 10.11
C GLY A 216 -28.88 -37.67 9.86
N ALA A 217 -28.95 -38.93 10.28
CA ALA A 217 -30.14 -39.81 10.11
C ALA A 217 -31.13 -39.70 11.28
N GLY A 218 -30.89 -38.81 12.26
CA GLY A 218 -31.81 -38.61 13.40
C GLY A 218 -31.33 -39.28 14.70
N ARG A 219 -32.29 -39.72 15.52
CA ARG A 219 -32.00 -40.33 16.83
C ARG A 219 -32.81 -41.62 16.98
N VAL A 220 -32.20 -42.60 17.57
CA VAL A 220 -32.85 -43.84 17.96
C VAL A 220 -32.81 -43.96 19.48
N GLY A 221 -33.96 -44.19 20.10
CA GLY A 221 -34.03 -44.42 21.53
C GLY A 221 -33.65 -45.88 21.85
N GLU A 222 -32.70 -46.06 22.77
CA GLU A 222 -32.31 -47.37 23.28
C GLU A 222 -32.31 -47.33 24.82
N GLY A 223 -33.35 -47.85 25.46
CA GLY A 223 -33.52 -47.76 26.91
C GLY A 223 -33.71 -46.28 27.37
N GLU A 224 -32.82 -45.84 28.25
CA GLU A 224 -32.79 -44.44 28.75
C GLU A 224 -31.92 -43.49 27.90
N GLU A 225 -31.21 -44.02 26.88
CA GLU A 225 -30.30 -43.27 26.03
C GLU A 225 -30.90 -43.01 24.65
N ALA A 226 -30.45 -41.92 24.02
CA ALA A 226 -30.77 -41.54 22.67
C ALA A 226 -29.48 -41.59 21.81
N LEU A 227 -29.36 -42.54 20.95
CA LEU A 227 -28.24 -42.66 20.01
C LEU A 227 -28.44 -41.74 18.81
N ILE A 228 -27.44 -40.89 18.51
CA ILE A 228 -27.43 -40.07 17.30
C ILE A 228 -26.92 -40.91 16.16
N VAL A 229 -27.75 -41.09 15.12
CA VAL A 229 -27.39 -41.83 13.91
C VAL A 229 -26.78 -40.86 12.87
N ARG A 230 -25.58 -41.17 12.41
CA ARG A 230 -24.89 -40.43 11.32
C ARG A 230 -24.61 -41.41 10.18
N ALA A 231 -24.97 -41.01 8.98
CA ALA A 231 -24.46 -41.59 7.75
C ALA A 231 -23.15 -40.85 7.38
N VAL A 232 -22.06 -41.59 7.29
CA VAL A 232 -20.73 -41.04 6.94
C VAL A 232 -20.35 -41.56 5.56
N GLY A 233 -20.40 -40.69 4.56
CA GLY A 233 -19.99 -40.98 3.19
C GLY A 233 -18.95 -40.00 2.62
N ALA A 234 -18.47 -39.02 3.46
CA ALA A 234 -17.48 -38.04 2.98
C ALA A 234 -16.16 -38.75 2.60
N ILE A 235 -15.68 -38.43 1.43
CA ILE A 235 -14.41 -38.88 0.86
C ILE A 235 -13.26 -38.24 1.65
N ARG A 236 -12.32 -39.09 2.13
CA ARG A 236 -11.15 -38.62 2.90
C ARG A 236 -9.83 -39.05 2.29
N THR A 237 -9.82 -40.14 1.58
CA THR A 237 -8.64 -40.76 0.99
C THR A 237 -8.82 -40.95 -0.51
N LEU A 238 -7.71 -41.16 -1.23
CA LEU A 238 -7.74 -41.56 -2.63
C LEU A 238 -8.45 -42.90 -2.84
N GLU A 239 -8.38 -43.79 -1.84
CA GLU A 239 -9.04 -45.10 -1.93
C GLU A 239 -10.56 -44.95 -1.82
N ASP A 240 -11.07 -44.11 -0.89
CA ASP A 240 -12.50 -43.82 -0.82
C ASP A 240 -13.02 -43.29 -2.17
N LEU A 241 -12.20 -42.44 -2.86
CA LEU A 241 -12.54 -41.93 -4.16
C LEU A 241 -12.54 -42.97 -5.27
N ARG A 242 -11.63 -43.97 -5.23
CA ARG A 242 -11.60 -45.10 -6.17
C ARG A 242 -12.83 -45.98 -6.05
N GLU A 243 -13.36 -46.14 -4.82
CA GLU A 243 -14.52 -46.95 -4.52
C GLU A 243 -15.86 -46.28 -4.84
N VAL A 244 -15.87 -44.98 -5.19
CA VAL A 244 -17.11 -44.33 -5.64
C VAL A 244 -17.71 -45.07 -6.82
N THR A 245 -18.99 -45.39 -6.73
CA THR A 245 -19.72 -46.07 -7.78
C THR A 245 -20.41 -45.06 -8.69
N VAL A 246 -20.10 -45.11 -9.97
CA VAL A 246 -20.77 -44.36 -11.03
C VAL A 246 -21.84 -45.24 -11.65
N ALA A 247 -23.10 -44.83 -11.60
CA ALA A 247 -24.21 -45.57 -12.14
C ALA A 247 -24.85 -44.82 -13.32
N HIS A 248 -24.98 -45.48 -14.47
CA HIS A 248 -25.67 -44.98 -15.66
C HIS A 248 -26.43 -46.12 -16.33
N GLU A 249 -27.69 -45.91 -16.71
CA GLU A 249 -28.58 -46.87 -17.42
C GLU A 249 -28.62 -48.29 -16.87
N GLY A 250 -28.38 -48.44 -15.54
CA GLY A 250 -28.43 -49.78 -14.87
C GLY A 250 -27.10 -50.51 -14.80
N ALA A 251 -26.03 -49.97 -15.35
CA ALA A 251 -24.65 -50.37 -15.09
C ALA A 251 -24.06 -49.63 -13.90
N ALA A 252 -23.27 -50.26 -13.05
CA ALA A 252 -22.57 -49.66 -11.94
C ALA A 252 -21.08 -50.01 -12.05
N VAL A 253 -20.24 -49.01 -12.20
CA VAL A 253 -18.77 -49.16 -12.37
C VAL A 253 -18.08 -48.35 -11.29
N ARG A 254 -16.97 -48.85 -10.76
CA ARG A 254 -16.18 -48.06 -9.80
C ARG A 254 -15.40 -46.96 -10.52
N LEU A 255 -15.30 -45.80 -9.90
CA LEU A 255 -14.55 -44.66 -10.44
C LEU A 255 -13.11 -45.02 -10.77
N GLY A 256 -12.44 -45.85 -9.91
CA GLY A 256 -11.09 -46.34 -10.15
C GLY A 256 -10.92 -47.30 -11.34
N ASP A 257 -12.02 -47.79 -11.92
CA ASP A 257 -11.99 -48.69 -13.11
C ASP A 257 -12.09 -47.85 -14.42
N VAL A 258 -12.55 -46.60 -14.34
CA VAL A 258 -12.75 -45.70 -15.50
C VAL A 258 -11.94 -44.39 -15.42
N ALA A 259 -11.19 -44.18 -14.36
CA ALA A 259 -10.34 -42.99 -14.19
C ALA A 259 -9.09 -43.33 -13.37
N GLU A 260 -7.99 -42.65 -13.70
CA GLU A 260 -6.80 -42.61 -12.83
C GLU A 260 -7.08 -41.66 -11.68
N ILE A 261 -6.95 -42.13 -10.45
CA ILE A 261 -7.12 -41.29 -9.25
C ILE A 261 -5.77 -41.04 -8.62
N ARG A 262 -5.41 -39.81 -8.58
CA ARG A 262 -4.11 -39.34 -8.09
C ARG A 262 -4.22 -38.04 -7.30
N THR A 263 -3.12 -37.71 -6.67
CA THR A 263 -2.97 -36.40 -6.00
C THR A 263 -2.57 -35.30 -6.99
N GLY A 264 -3.26 -34.14 -6.98
CA GLY A 264 -3.13 -33.03 -7.90
C GLY A 264 -2.98 -31.63 -7.25
N SER A 265 -2.98 -30.56 -8.04
CA SER A 265 -3.03 -29.19 -7.53
C SER A 265 -3.97 -28.33 -8.35
N LEU A 266 -4.56 -27.32 -7.71
CA LEU A 266 -5.31 -26.29 -8.43
C LEU A 266 -4.41 -25.57 -9.43
N THR A 267 -5.00 -25.12 -10.53
CA THR A 267 -4.32 -24.27 -11.51
C THR A 267 -3.74 -23.05 -10.83
N ARG A 268 -2.45 -22.80 -11.06
CA ARG A 268 -1.72 -21.69 -10.45
C ARG A 268 -1.83 -20.43 -11.32
N TYR A 269 -2.24 -19.33 -10.71
CA TYR A 269 -2.24 -18.00 -11.32
C TYR A 269 -1.04 -17.16 -10.90
N GLY A 270 -0.14 -17.71 -10.10
CA GLY A 270 1.07 -17.06 -9.65
C GLY A 270 2.05 -18.01 -8.97
N ALA A 271 3.25 -17.50 -8.72
CA ALA A 271 4.32 -18.18 -8.02
C ALA A 271 5.16 -17.19 -7.21
N VAL A 272 5.97 -17.70 -6.30
CA VAL A 272 6.97 -16.94 -5.56
C VAL A 272 8.32 -17.62 -5.72
N THR A 273 9.38 -16.84 -6.00
CA THR A 273 10.75 -17.32 -6.03
C THR A 273 11.63 -16.55 -5.05
N ARG A 274 12.70 -17.18 -4.57
CA ARG A 274 13.58 -16.57 -3.58
C ARG A 274 15.04 -16.80 -3.91
N ASN A 275 15.87 -15.73 -3.81
CA ASN A 275 17.34 -15.72 -3.93
C ASN A 275 17.92 -16.44 -5.16
N GLY A 276 17.11 -16.70 -6.19
CA GLY A 276 17.55 -17.53 -7.32
C GLY A 276 17.71 -19.03 -7.01
N GLU A 277 17.34 -19.47 -5.78
CA GLU A 277 17.48 -20.85 -5.30
C GLU A 277 16.32 -21.75 -5.75
N GLY A 278 15.10 -21.20 -5.84
CA GLY A 278 13.91 -21.93 -6.24
C GLY A 278 12.60 -21.25 -5.88
N GLU A 279 11.48 -21.98 -6.07
CA GLU A 279 10.17 -21.53 -5.65
C GLU A 279 10.03 -21.55 -4.12
N ALA A 280 9.24 -20.60 -3.61
CA ALA A 280 8.93 -20.44 -2.19
C ALA A 280 7.42 -20.31 -1.95
N VAL A 281 7.01 -20.38 -0.68
CA VAL A 281 5.65 -20.08 -0.23
C VAL A 281 5.73 -18.86 0.67
N GLN A 282 4.96 -17.82 0.31
CA GLN A 282 4.92 -16.54 0.99
C GLN A 282 3.59 -16.36 1.71
N GLY A 283 3.65 -15.87 2.95
CA GLY A 283 2.51 -15.30 3.66
C GLY A 283 2.59 -13.78 3.63
N LEU A 284 1.49 -13.13 3.27
CA LEU A 284 1.33 -11.69 3.24
C LEU A 284 0.24 -11.30 4.22
N VAL A 285 0.61 -10.61 5.30
CA VAL A 285 -0.34 -10.11 6.32
C VAL A 285 -0.88 -8.75 5.89
N LEU A 286 -2.19 -8.66 5.81
CA LEU A 286 -2.93 -7.45 5.50
C LEU A 286 -3.43 -6.81 6.79
N GLY A 287 -3.03 -5.57 7.03
CA GLY A 287 -3.55 -4.75 8.12
C GLY A 287 -4.94 -4.23 7.83
N LEU A 288 -5.79 -4.21 8.85
CA LEU A 288 -7.10 -3.58 8.78
C LEU A 288 -6.91 -2.06 8.65
N ARG A 289 -7.67 -1.44 7.77
CA ARG A 289 -7.64 0.02 7.61
C ARG A 289 -7.90 0.74 8.92
N GLY A 290 -7.01 1.67 9.28
CA GLY A 290 -7.10 2.46 10.52
C GLY A 290 -6.63 1.74 11.79
N ALA A 291 -6.14 0.50 11.70
CA ALA A 291 -5.51 -0.19 12.83
C ALA A 291 -4.11 0.36 13.10
N ASP A 292 -3.63 0.17 14.32
CA ASP A 292 -2.25 0.46 14.70
C ASP A 292 -1.31 -0.59 14.08
N THR A 293 -0.57 -0.19 13.04
CA THR A 293 0.34 -1.06 12.31
C THR A 293 1.44 -1.61 13.22
N GLY A 294 2.00 -0.78 14.11
CA GLY A 294 3.06 -1.21 15.03
C GLY A 294 2.59 -2.28 16.01
N ALA A 295 1.43 -2.06 16.63
CA ALA A 295 0.81 -3.02 17.55
C ALA A 295 0.39 -4.31 16.84
N THR A 296 -0.17 -4.21 15.63
CA THR A 296 -0.57 -5.36 14.81
C THR A 296 0.63 -6.23 14.45
N VAL A 297 1.72 -5.64 13.94
CA VAL A 297 2.95 -6.37 13.60
C VAL A 297 3.59 -7.01 14.83
N ALA A 298 3.61 -6.29 15.96
CA ALA A 298 4.10 -6.88 17.22
C ALA A 298 3.27 -8.11 17.64
N GLY A 299 1.95 -8.05 17.48
CA GLY A 299 1.06 -9.19 17.68
C GLY A 299 1.35 -10.35 16.72
N VAL A 300 1.60 -10.07 15.43
CA VAL A 300 2.00 -11.08 14.42
C VAL A 300 3.30 -11.75 14.81
N ARG A 301 4.34 -11.00 15.17
CA ARG A 301 5.63 -11.56 15.63
C ARG A 301 5.46 -12.43 16.88
N ALA A 302 4.68 -11.98 17.86
CA ALA A 302 4.41 -12.74 19.08
C ALA A 302 3.67 -14.06 18.75
N LYS A 303 2.67 -14.01 17.86
CA LYS A 303 1.90 -15.20 17.46
C LYS A 303 2.74 -16.18 16.66
N LEU A 304 3.59 -15.71 15.76
CA LEU A 304 4.54 -16.57 15.04
C LEU A 304 5.51 -17.25 16.01
N ALA A 305 6.02 -16.53 17.02
CA ALA A 305 6.87 -17.10 18.06
C ALA A 305 6.12 -18.14 18.92
N GLU A 306 4.83 -17.92 19.21
CA GLU A 306 3.97 -18.88 19.95
C GLU A 306 3.75 -20.19 19.17
N ILE A 307 3.53 -20.11 17.86
CA ILE A 307 3.27 -21.31 17.04
C ILE A 307 4.55 -21.98 16.56
N ALA A 308 5.70 -21.30 16.55
CA ALA A 308 6.98 -21.84 16.05
C ALA A 308 7.37 -23.20 16.65
N PRO A 309 7.20 -23.50 17.97
CA PRO A 309 7.47 -24.81 18.54
C PRO A 309 6.58 -25.95 18.01
N ASN A 310 5.40 -25.60 17.45
CA ASN A 310 4.42 -26.56 16.94
C ASN A 310 4.58 -26.80 15.43
N LEU A 311 5.49 -26.07 14.76
CA LEU A 311 5.80 -26.29 13.35
C LEU A 311 6.63 -27.59 13.18
N PRO A 312 6.58 -28.22 12.00
CA PRO A 312 7.40 -29.38 11.70
C PRO A 312 8.90 -29.06 11.93
N LYS A 313 9.67 -30.09 12.33
CA LYS A 313 11.10 -29.90 12.65
C LYS A 313 11.89 -29.31 11.52
N GLY A 314 12.64 -28.26 11.82
CA GLY A 314 13.49 -27.55 10.86
C GLY A 314 12.75 -26.56 9.95
N VAL A 315 11.45 -26.38 10.13
CA VAL A 315 10.68 -25.35 9.42
C VAL A 315 10.79 -24.04 10.17
N GLU A 316 11.12 -22.99 9.44
CA GLU A 316 11.26 -21.63 9.96
C GLU A 316 10.41 -20.65 9.14
N VAL A 317 9.83 -19.66 9.82
CA VAL A 317 9.14 -18.53 9.20
C VAL A 317 10.16 -17.38 9.09
N HIS A 318 10.59 -17.10 7.87
CA HIS A 318 11.58 -16.06 7.58
C HIS A 318 10.91 -14.79 7.10
N VAL A 319 11.15 -13.69 7.83
CA VAL A 319 10.54 -12.38 7.54
C VAL A 319 11.50 -11.58 6.66
N PHE A 320 11.03 -11.13 5.49
CA PHE A 320 11.82 -10.30 4.58
C PHE A 320 11.28 -8.87 4.43
N TYR A 321 10.02 -8.61 4.83
CA TYR A 321 9.45 -7.26 4.87
C TYR A 321 8.66 -7.07 6.18
N ASP A 322 8.98 -6.01 6.89
CA ASP A 322 8.31 -5.62 8.13
C ASP A 322 8.15 -4.11 8.19
N ARG A 323 6.91 -3.64 8.10
CA ARG A 323 6.59 -2.22 8.13
C ARG A 323 6.92 -1.57 9.49
N ALA A 324 6.94 -2.34 10.58
CA ALA A 324 7.33 -1.81 11.89
C ALA A 324 8.81 -1.41 11.94
N ASP A 325 9.69 -2.06 11.18
CA ASP A 325 11.09 -1.66 11.09
C ASP A 325 11.27 -0.27 10.47
N LEU A 326 10.46 0.05 9.44
CA LEU A 326 10.40 1.38 8.84
C LEU A 326 9.89 2.43 9.85
N ILE A 327 8.79 2.09 10.56
CA ILE A 327 8.23 2.93 11.63
C ILE A 327 9.28 3.20 12.70
N ASN A 328 9.98 2.17 13.17
CA ASN A 328 11.01 2.29 14.22
C ASN A 328 12.19 3.16 13.76
N LYS A 329 12.63 3.04 12.51
CA LYS A 329 13.67 3.91 11.92
C LYS A 329 13.19 5.36 11.87
N ALA A 330 11.98 5.61 11.40
CA ALA A 330 11.39 6.95 11.32
C ALA A 330 11.28 7.62 12.70
N VAL A 331 10.71 6.90 13.69
CA VAL A 331 10.60 7.37 15.09
C VAL A 331 11.99 7.59 15.68
N GLY A 332 12.94 6.68 15.42
CA GLY A 332 14.33 6.81 15.85
C GLY A 332 15.00 8.08 15.34
N THR A 333 14.84 8.39 14.07
CA THR A 333 15.37 9.61 13.44
C THR A 333 14.79 10.87 14.08
N VAL A 334 13.48 10.93 14.29
CA VAL A 334 12.82 12.06 14.94
C VAL A 334 13.28 12.20 16.40
N ARG A 335 13.38 11.08 17.14
CA ARG A 335 13.88 11.08 18.51
C ARG A 335 15.32 11.63 18.59
N SER A 336 16.20 11.20 17.71
CA SER A 336 17.58 11.71 17.64
C SER A 336 17.61 13.20 17.33
N ALA A 337 16.84 13.64 16.32
CA ALA A 337 16.73 15.06 15.95
C ALA A 337 16.21 15.93 17.12
N LEU A 338 15.21 15.44 17.88
CA LEU A 338 14.68 16.13 19.06
C LEU A 338 15.73 16.26 20.17
N ILE A 339 16.52 15.20 20.43
CA ILE A 339 17.58 15.21 21.43
C ILE A 339 18.70 16.17 21.00
N GLU A 340 19.17 16.05 19.76
CA GLU A 340 20.22 16.91 19.20
C GLU A 340 19.81 18.38 19.21
N ALA A 341 18.59 18.71 18.76
CA ALA A 341 18.05 20.05 18.82
C ALA A 341 17.97 20.58 20.26
N THR A 342 17.51 19.77 21.21
CA THR A 342 17.44 20.13 22.61
C THR A 342 18.86 20.45 23.19
N VAL A 343 19.83 19.59 22.91
CA VAL A 343 21.23 19.79 23.35
C VAL A 343 21.80 21.06 22.70
N LEU A 344 21.62 21.26 21.41
CA LEU A 344 22.09 22.45 20.69
C LEU A 344 21.47 23.73 21.25
N ILE A 345 20.15 23.72 21.51
CA ILE A 345 19.43 24.86 22.11
C ILE A 345 19.99 25.17 23.51
N VAL A 346 20.22 24.16 24.36
CA VAL A 346 20.81 24.37 25.69
C VAL A 346 22.20 24.98 25.57
N ILE A 347 23.04 24.49 24.67
CA ILE A 347 24.37 25.03 24.42
C ILE A 347 24.30 26.49 23.97
N LEU A 348 23.43 26.78 22.99
CA LEU A 348 23.19 28.14 22.46
C LEU A 348 22.71 29.08 23.57
N LEU A 349 21.76 28.67 24.40
CA LEU A 349 21.26 29.45 25.51
C LEU A 349 22.35 29.73 26.54
N LEU A 350 23.22 28.75 26.83
CA LEU A 350 24.39 28.95 27.71
C LEU A 350 25.38 29.97 27.12
N VAL A 351 25.63 29.89 25.81
CA VAL A 351 26.55 30.77 25.09
C VAL A 351 26.03 32.22 25.01
N PHE A 352 24.70 32.40 24.84
CA PHE A 352 24.12 33.73 24.67
C PHE A 352 23.59 34.36 25.97
N LEU A 353 22.93 33.57 26.85
CA LEU A 353 22.42 34.09 28.11
C LEU A 353 23.44 34.04 29.26
N GLY A 354 24.47 33.16 29.17
CA GLY A 354 25.47 33.03 30.21
C GLY A 354 24.97 32.61 31.60
N ASN A 355 23.73 32.12 31.66
CA ASN A 355 23.03 31.76 32.89
C ASN A 355 22.41 30.38 32.78
N LEU A 356 23.02 29.40 33.45
CA LEU A 356 22.59 28.02 33.47
C LEU A 356 21.13 27.87 33.97
N ARG A 357 20.69 28.65 34.95
CA ARG A 357 19.33 28.57 35.47
C ARG A 357 18.31 29.05 34.44
N ALA A 358 18.63 30.13 33.71
CA ALA A 358 17.79 30.64 32.63
C ALA A 358 17.72 29.60 31.48
N ALA A 359 18.84 29.01 31.12
CA ALA A 359 18.91 27.97 30.10
C ALA A 359 18.04 26.75 30.47
N ILE A 360 18.07 26.29 31.73
CA ILE A 360 17.24 25.18 32.20
C ILE A 360 15.75 25.53 32.17
N VAL A 361 15.37 26.75 32.58
CA VAL A 361 13.97 27.22 32.56
C VAL A 361 13.42 27.18 31.14
N VAL A 362 14.19 27.66 30.16
CA VAL A 362 13.79 27.61 28.74
C VAL A 362 13.81 26.19 28.21
N ALA A 363 14.83 25.38 28.52
CA ALA A 363 14.93 24.02 28.02
C ALA A 363 13.76 23.12 28.49
N LEU A 364 13.19 23.37 29.67
CA LEU A 364 11.98 22.67 30.16
C LEU A 364 10.75 22.90 29.29
N THR A 365 10.70 23.99 28.51
CA THR A 365 9.57 24.22 27.60
C THR A 365 9.45 23.12 26.55
N LEU A 366 10.58 22.62 26.03
CA LEU A 366 10.59 21.63 24.95
C LEU A 366 9.86 20.33 25.29
N PRO A 367 10.22 19.61 26.38
CA PRO A 367 9.51 18.37 26.72
C PRO A 367 8.06 18.61 27.07
N PHE A 368 7.72 19.71 27.76
CA PHE A 368 6.32 20.03 28.08
C PHE A 368 5.50 20.38 26.84
N ALA A 369 6.06 21.12 25.88
CA ALA A 369 5.38 21.44 24.64
C ALA A 369 5.20 20.17 23.76
N ALA A 370 6.23 19.31 23.69
CA ALA A 370 6.11 18.02 22.98
C ALA A 370 5.02 17.11 23.59
N ILE A 371 5.00 16.97 24.92
CA ILE A 371 3.99 16.20 25.65
C ILE A 371 2.58 16.79 25.43
N THR A 372 2.45 18.12 25.44
CA THR A 372 1.19 18.81 25.13
C THR A 372 0.75 18.51 23.71
N THR A 373 1.69 18.48 22.75
CA THR A 373 1.41 18.16 21.35
C THR A 373 0.89 16.73 21.21
N PHE A 374 1.52 15.75 21.86
CA PHE A 374 1.05 14.35 21.84
C PHE A 374 -0.34 14.21 22.48
N LEU A 375 -0.60 14.93 23.57
CA LEU A 375 -1.94 14.94 24.17
C LEU A 375 -2.99 15.50 23.20
N MET A 376 -2.70 16.60 22.52
CA MET A 376 -3.60 17.19 21.53
C MET A 376 -3.79 16.27 20.33
N MET A 377 -2.72 15.65 19.81
CA MET A 377 -2.81 14.66 18.75
C MET A 377 -3.75 13.51 19.11
N TRP A 378 -3.62 12.97 20.34
CA TRP A 378 -4.48 11.89 20.82
C TRP A 378 -5.95 12.32 20.97
N LEU A 379 -6.21 13.52 21.51
CA LEU A 379 -7.57 14.07 21.67
C LEU A 379 -8.26 14.35 20.33
N PHE A 380 -7.50 14.74 19.30
CA PHE A 380 -8.02 15.02 17.96
C PHE A 380 -7.93 13.82 17.01
N GLY A 381 -7.53 12.63 17.48
CA GLY A 381 -7.49 11.42 16.69
C GLY A 381 -6.40 11.38 15.61
N LEU A 382 -5.33 12.14 15.78
CA LEU A 382 -4.16 12.10 14.89
C LEU A 382 -3.25 10.93 15.26
N THR A 383 -2.62 10.31 14.24
CA THR A 383 -1.59 9.29 14.41
C THR A 383 -0.20 9.91 14.51
N ALA A 384 0.71 9.25 15.23
CA ALA A 384 2.14 9.58 15.19
C ALA A 384 2.74 8.92 13.93
N ASN A 385 2.90 9.70 12.88
CA ASN A 385 3.48 9.26 11.62
C ASN A 385 4.63 10.19 11.21
N LEU A 386 5.35 9.83 10.14
CA LEU A 386 6.50 10.61 9.68
C LEU A 386 6.14 12.08 9.42
N MET A 387 4.94 12.36 8.92
CA MET A 387 4.48 13.72 8.63
C MET A 387 4.22 14.51 9.92
N SER A 388 3.45 13.96 10.86
CA SER A 388 3.16 14.62 12.15
C SER A 388 4.42 14.78 13.00
N LEU A 389 5.28 13.75 13.07
CA LEU A 389 6.56 13.82 13.78
C LEU A 389 7.54 14.77 13.10
N GLY A 390 7.56 14.84 11.76
CA GLY A 390 8.28 15.84 11.00
C GLY A 390 7.82 17.27 11.31
N GLY A 391 6.49 17.46 11.41
CA GLY A 391 5.91 18.72 11.87
C GLY A 391 6.36 19.11 13.27
N LEU A 392 6.43 18.15 14.20
CA LEU A 392 6.98 18.38 15.54
C LEU A 392 8.47 18.77 15.49
N ALA A 393 9.28 18.09 14.67
CA ALA A 393 10.70 18.41 14.49
C ALA A 393 10.91 19.84 13.94
N ILE A 394 10.08 20.27 12.97
CA ILE A 394 10.08 21.65 12.48
C ILE A 394 9.69 22.62 13.59
N ALA A 395 8.65 22.29 14.36
CA ALA A 395 8.17 23.15 15.44
C ALA A 395 9.21 23.36 16.56
N VAL A 396 10.06 22.37 16.84
CA VAL A 396 11.06 22.42 17.95
C VAL A 396 11.88 23.70 17.94
N GLY A 397 12.36 24.14 16.77
CA GLY A 397 13.10 25.37 16.63
C GLY A 397 12.27 26.63 16.98
N MET A 398 10.97 26.62 16.74
CA MET A 398 10.07 27.74 17.00
C MET A 398 9.45 27.70 18.41
N LEU A 399 9.40 26.51 19.05
CA LEU A 399 8.81 26.32 20.38
C LEU A 399 9.53 27.08 21.48
N VAL A 400 10.85 27.22 21.35
CA VAL A 400 11.72 27.79 22.37
C VAL A 400 11.65 29.30 22.38
N ASP A 401 11.39 29.93 21.24
CA ASP A 401 11.47 31.38 21.04
C ASP A 401 10.58 32.16 22.02
N ALA A 402 9.33 31.75 22.19
CA ALA A 402 8.41 32.37 23.14
C ALA A 402 8.95 32.34 24.60
N ALA A 403 9.52 31.19 25.01
CA ALA A 403 10.10 31.05 26.35
C ALA A 403 11.41 31.83 26.50
N VAL A 404 12.25 31.85 25.45
CA VAL A 404 13.50 32.65 25.46
C VAL A 404 13.21 34.12 25.69
N VAL A 405 12.30 34.72 24.93
CA VAL A 405 11.94 36.14 25.07
C VAL A 405 11.42 36.47 26.47
N VAL A 406 10.54 35.64 27.03
CA VAL A 406 10.02 35.83 28.39
C VAL A 406 11.11 35.71 29.44
N VAL A 407 12.00 34.70 29.32
CA VAL A 407 13.08 34.48 30.30
C VAL A 407 14.16 35.51 30.15
N GLU A 408 14.57 35.90 28.94
CA GLU A 408 15.57 36.94 28.69
C GLU A 408 15.12 38.28 29.26
N ASN A 409 13.88 38.74 28.95
CA ASN A 409 13.33 39.94 29.54
C ASN A 409 13.26 39.86 31.07
N THR A 410 12.95 38.67 31.61
CA THR A 410 12.94 38.43 33.07
C THR A 410 14.35 38.58 33.66
N VAL A 411 15.36 37.99 33.04
CA VAL A 411 16.78 38.10 33.48
C VAL A 411 17.22 39.52 33.40
N GLU A 412 16.90 40.28 32.34
CA GLU A 412 17.24 41.66 32.20
C GLU A 412 16.57 42.55 33.24
N GLN A 413 15.28 42.40 33.52
CA GLN A 413 14.57 43.13 34.56
C GLN A 413 15.14 42.81 35.99
N LEU A 414 15.51 41.56 36.24
CA LEU A 414 16.15 41.16 37.49
C LEU A 414 17.56 41.69 37.63
N SER A 415 18.33 41.89 36.55
CA SER A 415 19.68 42.45 36.57
C SER A 415 19.72 43.93 36.77
N ARG A 416 18.69 44.66 36.21
CA ARG A 416 18.56 46.13 36.39
C ARG A 416 18.21 46.57 37.83
N HIS A 417 17.60 45.65 38.61
CA HIS A 417 17.19 45.94 39.99
C HIS A 417 18.22 45.37 40.96
N LYS A 418 18.91 46.21 41.72
CA LYS A 418 19.87 45.84 42.76
C LYS A 418 19.17 44.98 43.82
N SER A 419 19.92 44.07 44.50
CA SER A 419 19.46 43.17 45.53
C SER A 419 18.76 43.87 46.72
N GLU A 420 18.94 45.19 46.88
CA GLU A 420 18.37 46.01 47.93
C GLU A 420 17.02 46.65 47.58
N SER A 421 16.48 46.38 46.36
CA SER A 421 15.16 46.95 45.97
C SER A 421 14.04 46.28 46.79
N ARG A 422 13.12 47.09 47.34
CA ARG A 422 11.92 46.63 48.09
C ARG A 422 10.85 45.95 47.25
N VAL A 423 11.06 45.77 45.96
CA VAL A 423 10.10 45.15 45.06
C VAL A 423 10.24 43.63 45.09
N PRO A 424 9.18 42.92 45.42
CA PRO A 424 9.24 41.41 45.41
C PRO A 424 9.63 40.87 44.02
N GLN A 425 10.47 39.85 44.01
CA GLN A 425 10.92 39.18 42.76
C GLN A 425 9.76 38.77 41.83
N VAL A 426 8.65 38.31 42.38
CA VAL A 426 7.44 37.93 41.64
C VAL A 426 6.89 39.08 40.83
N HIS A 427 6.94 40.31 41.37
CA HIS A 427 6.48 41.52 40.69
C HIS A 427 7.38 41.87 39.50
N LEU A 428 8.69 41.65 39.62
CA LEU A 428 9.60 41.87 38.52
C LEU A 428 9.37 40.84 37.40
N VAL A 429 9.18 39.56 37.77
CA VAL A 429 8.86 38.52 36.80
C VAL A 429 7.53 38.79 36.10
N PHE A 430 6.50 39.22 36.87
CA PHE A 430 5.19 39.59 36.29
C PHE A 430 5.33 40.73 35.30
N ARG A 431 6.08 41.78 35.64
CA ARG A 431 6.26 42.97 34.80
C ARG A 431 7.00 42.58 33.52
N ALA A 432 8.08 41.78 33.63
CA ALA A 432 8.85 41.29 32.49
C ALA A 432 8.01 40.44 31.55
N ALA A 433 7.28 39.45 32.07
CA ALA A 433 6.42 38.57 31.29
C ALA A 433 5.25 39.34 30.64
N ALA A 434 4.61 40.28 31.37
CA ALA A 434 3.48 41.06 30.85
C ALA A 434 3.89 42.04 29.75
N GLU A 435 5.11 42.54 29.76
CA GLU A 435 5.68 43.45 28.76
C GLU A 435 5.78 42.77 27.39
N VAL A 436 6.24 41.52 27.34
CA VAL A 436 6.46 40.77 26.10
C VAL A 436 5.29 39.87 25.70
N ALA A 437 4.29 39.69 26.56
CA ALA A 437 3.16 38.80 26.35
C ALA A 437 2.37 39.05 25.06
N VAL A 438 2.12 40.31 24.72
CA VAL A 438 1.33 40.68 23.52
C VAL A 438 2.14 40.45 22.23
N PRO A 439 3.41 40.95 22.11
CA PRO A 439 4.24 40.65 20.96
C PRO A 439 4.46 39.16 20.72
N VAL A 440 4.75 38.39 21.74
CA VAL A 440 4.96 36.94 21.66
C VAL A 440 3.70 36.21 21.20
N ALA A 441 2.56 36.53 21.82
CA ALA A 441 1.28 35.92 21.44
C ALA A 441 0.89 36.28 19.99
N ALA A 442 1.07 37.56 19.61
CA ALA A 442 0.79 37.97 18.23
C ALA A 442 1.68 37.28 17.21
N GLY A 443 2.99 37.14 17.52
CA GLY A 443 3.93 36.42 16.65
C GLY A 443 3.53 34.96 16.44
N ILE A 444 3.22 34.23 17.51
CA ILE A 444 2.80 32.83 17.42
C ILE A 444 1.47 32.66 16.67
N VAL A 445 0.47 33.52 16.95
CA VAL A 445 -0.80 33.50 16.23
C VAL A 445 -0.60 33.73 14.74
N ILE A 446 0.26 34.68 14.35
CA ILE A 446 0.60 34.91 12.93
C ILE A 446 1.24 33.66 12.31
N ILE A 447 2.18 33.00 13.01
CA ILE A 447 2.78 31.76 12.52
C ILE A 447 1.71 30.68 12.37
N CYS A 448 0.85 30.49 13.36
CA CYS A 448 -0.27 29.52 13.24
C CYS A 448 -1.18 29.82 12.05
N LEU A 449 -1.48 31.11 11.78
CA LEU A 449 -2.30 31.53 10.63
C LEU A 449 -1.63 31.20 9.29
N VAL A 450 -0.29 31.22 9.20
CA VAL A 450 0.45 30.82 7.98
C VAL A 450 0.26 29.32 7.66
N PHE A 451 0.04 28.48 8.67
CA PHE A 451 -0.21 27.04 8.47
C PHE A 451 -1.68 26.69 8.20
N LEU A 452 -2.65 27.61 8.43
CA LEU A 452 -4.06 27.34 8.18
C LEU A 452 -4.39 26.99 6.71
N PRO A 453 -3.79 27.62 5.68
CA PRO A 453 -4.05 27.24 4.30
C PRO A 453 -3.76 25.77 4.00
N LEU A 454 -2.78 25.13 4.67
CA LEU A 454 -2.51 23.71 4.52
C LEU A 454 -3.68 22.81 4.95
N LEU A 455 -4.51 23.28 5.90
CA LEU A 455 -5.71 22.57 6.35
C LEU A 455 -6.87 22.68 5.33
N SER A 456 -6.79 23.58 4.36
CA SER A 456 -7.78 23.71 3.29
C SER A 456 -7.50 22.77 2.11
N LEU A 457 -6.34 22.12 2.09
CA LEU A 457 -6.00 21.12 1.08
C LEU A 457 -6.94 19.93 1.19
N GLN A 458 -7.27 19.31 0.07
CA GLN A 458 -8.17 18.16 -0.01
C GLN A 458 -7.46 17.01 -0.77
N GLY A 459 -8.05 15.82 -0.69
CA GLY A 459 -7.45 14.65 -1.33
C GLY A 459 -6.14 14.24 -0.66
N LEU A 460 -5.20 13.73 -1.45
CA LEU A 460 -3.90 13.25 -0.97
C LEU A 460 -3.10 14.33 -0.25
N GLU A 461 -3.06 15.52 -0.84
CA GLU A 461 -2.30 16.66 -0.29
C GLU A 461 -2.81 17.05 1.10
N GLY A 462 -4.14 17.05 1.26
CA GLY A 462 -4.76 17.34 2.56
C GLY A 462 -4.38 16.29 3.61
N LYS A 463 -4.45 15.00 3.24
CA LYS A 463 -4.10 13.90 4.14
C LYS A 463 -2.62 13.90 4.57
N LEU A 464 -1.72 14.33 3.69
CA LEU A 464 -0.29 14.41 3.97
C LEU A 464 0.08 15.65 4.80
N PHE A 465 -0.43 16.83 4.43
CA PHE A 465 0.02 18.08 5.04
C PHE A 465 -0.81 18.54 6.23
N ALA A 466 -2.08 18.12 6.37
CA ALA A 466 -2.88 18.47 7.53
C ALA A 466 -2.29 17.97 8.87
N PRO A 467 -1.77 16.73 8.98
CA PRO A 467 -1.07 16.29 10.19
C PRO A 467 0.14 17.15 10.54
N VAL A 468 0.93 17.58 9.55
CA VAL A 468 2.08 18.49 9.74
C VAL A 468 1.61 19.81 10.32
N ALA A 469 0.64 20.45 9.65
CA ALA A 469 0.12 21.76 10.06
C ALA A 469 -0.50 21.73 11.45
N LEU A 470 -1.35 20.73 11.74
CA LEU A 470 -2.00 20.56 13.04
C LEU A 470 -0.98 20.33 14.16
N THR A 471 0.04 19.49 13.90
CA THR A 471 1.09 19.24 14.89
C THR A 471 1.89 20.49 15.21
N ILE A 472 2.24 21.29 14.19
CA ILE A 472 2.92 22.58 14.40
C ILE A 472 2.01 23.55 15.17
N ILE A 473 0.73 23.67 14.82
CA ILE A 473 -0.22 24.52 15.51
C ILE A 473 -0.40 24.10 16.97
N PHE A 474 -0.53 22.80 17.26
CA PHE A 474 -0.65 22.26 18.63
C PHE A 474 0.62 22.56 19.42
N ALA A 475 1.79 22.33 18.84
CA ALA A 475 3.08 22.56 19.47
C ALA A 475 3.25 24.03 19.84
N LEU A 476 3.03 24.95 18.89
CA LEU A 476 3.15 26.39 19.08
C LEU A 476 2.11 26.92 20.09
N SER A 477 0.86 26.47 19.99
CA SER A 477 -0.20 26.86 20.93
C SER A 477 0.12 26.40 22.35
N GLY A 478 0.59 25.15 22.48
CA GLY A 478 1.07 24.60 23.77
C GLY A 478 2.23 25.39 24.33
N SER A 479 3.25 25.70 23.51
CA SER A 479 4.40 26.50 23.91
C SER A 479 3.98 27.91 24.39
N LEU A 480 3.05 28.54 23.67
CA LEU A 480 2.53 29.85 24.08
C LEU A 480 1.88 29.83 25.47
N VAL A 481 1.00 28.84 25.69
CA VAL A 481 0.34 28.70 27.00
C VAL A 481 1.37 28.46 28.09
N LEU A 482 2.34 27.55 27.87
CA LEU A 482 3.40 27.25 28.82
C LEU A 482 4.31 28.46 29.10
N SER A 483 4.65 29.21 28.05
CA SER A 483 5.51 30.41 28.15
C SER A 483 4.86 31.56 28.93
N LEU A 484 3.53 31.66 28.93
CA LEU A 484 2.78 32.66 29.70
C LEU A 484 2.32 32.18 31.07
N THR A 485 2.40 30.89 31.38
CA THR A 485 1.95 30.31 32.66
C THR A 485 3.08 29.62 33.43
N LEU A 486 3.56 28.48 32.95
CA LEU A 486 4.53 27.63 33.63
C LEU A 486 5.92 28.32 33.71
N ILE A 487 6.37 28.91 32.60
CA ILE A 487 7.72 29.51 32.52
C ILE A 487 7.88 30.68 33.48
N PRO A 488 6.96 31.67 33.62
CA PRO A 488 7.05 32.72 34.64
C PRO A 488 7.06 32.16 36.07
N VAL A 489 6.29 31.08 36.34
CA VAL A 489 6.30 30.43 37.65
C VAL A 489 7.65 29.81 37.95
N ILE A 490 8.23 28.99 37.04
CA ILE A 490 9.54 28.39 37.23
C ILE A 490 10.62 29.45 37.29
N ALA A 491 10.58 30.48 36.44
CA ALA A 491 11.48 31.60 36.46
C ALA A 491 11.47 32.32 37.82
N SER A 492 10.30 32.51 38.44
CA SER A 492 10.16 33.13 39.75
C SER A 492 10.76 32.30 40.92
N LEU A 493 10.95 30.99 40.71
CA LEU A 493 11.54 30.07 41.70
C LEU A 493 13.03 29.87 41.50
N LEU A 494 13.50 29.80 40.26
CA LEU A 494 14.90 29.44 39.92
C LEU A 494 15.81 30.63 39.68
N LEU A 495 15.31 31.71 39.06
CA LEU A 495 16.13 32.91 38.78
C LEU A 495 16.36 33.70 40.07
N ARG A 496 17.48 34.37 40.16
CA ARG A 496 17.83 35.24 41.30
C ARG A 496 18.27 36.59 40.78
N PRO A 497 17.94 37.70 41.51
CA PRO A 497 18.51 39.01 41.21
C PRO A 497 20.03 38.96 41.33
N GLY A 498 20.73 39.51 40.37
CA GLY A 498 22.20 39.57 40.39
C GLY A 498 22.76 40.36 39.20
N HIS A 499 24.04 40.77 39.29
CA HIS A 499 24.72 41.37 38.15
C HIS A 499 24.87 40.33 37.04
N HIS A 500 24.40 40.66 35.85
CA HIS A 500 24.66 39.92 34.64
C HIS A 500 25.72 40.66 33.84
N GLU A 501 26.89 40.08 33.76
CA GLU A 501 27.92 40.60 32.84
C GLU A 501 27.62 40.07 31.45
N ASP A 502 27.70 40.95 30.44
CA ASP A 502 27.54 40.51 29.04
C ASP A 502 28.52 39.37 28.70
N VAL A 503 28.00 38.29 28.13
CA VAL A 503 28.82 37.14 27.72
C VAL A 503 29.86 37.58 26.68
N TRP A 504 31.02 36.96 26.68
CA TRP A 504 32.11 37.27 25.73
C TRP A 504 31.64 37.34 24.26
N VAL A 505 30.73 36.45 23.85
CA VAL A 505 30.16 36.47 22.49
C VAL A 505 29.41 37.77 22.23
N MET A 506 28.53 38.17 23.15
CA MET A 506 27.75 39.43 23.00
C MET A 506 28.64 40.69 23.01
N ARG A 507 29.67 40.69 23.86
CA ARG A 507 30.66 41.80 23.88
C ARG A 507 31.40 41.97 22.57
N LYS A 508 31.64 40.92 21.79
CA LYS A 508 32.26 40.99 20.46
C LYS A 508 31.24 41.30 19.34
N LEU A 509 30.03 40.73 19.42
CA LEU A 509 29.05 40.84 18.38
C LEU A 509 28.34 42.21 18.37
N MET A 510 28.09 42.78 19.56
CA MET A 510 27.33 44.02 19.72
C MET A 510 28.00 45.22 19.01
N PRO A 511 29.33 45.48 19.11
CA PRO A 511 29.94 46.55 18.36
C PRO A 511 29.88 46.37 16.85
N LEU A 512 30.01 45.13 16.39
CA LEU A 512 29.92 44.79 14.96
C LEU A 512 28.50 45.06 14.40
N TYR A 513 27.48 44.64 15.17
CA TYR A 513 26.09 44.90 14.86
C TYR A 513 25.74 46.37 14.87
N SER A 514 26.14 47.12 15.95
CA SER A 514 25.88 48.55 16.06
C SER A 514 26.50 49.33 14.90
N GLY A 515 27.75 49.01 14.52
CA GLY A 515 28.42 49.63 13.39
C GLY A 515 27.76 49.30 12.03
N ALA A 516 27.23 48.07 11.86
CA ALA A 516 26.46 47.71 10.66
C ALA A 516 25.09 48.41 10.60
N LEU A 517 24.42 48.52 11.75
CA LEU A 517 23.12 49.18 11.88
C LEU A 517 23.26 50.71 11.60
N GLU A 518 24.27 51.36 12.15
CA GLU A 518 24.54 52.77 11.87
C GLU A 518 24.78 53.02 10.37
N LYS A 519 25.59 52.16 9.72
CA LYS A 519 25.83 52.27 8.27
C LYS A 519 24.54 52.01 7.46
N ALA A 520 23.70 51.07 7.87
CA ALA A 520 22.41 50.81 7.22
C ALA A 520 21.46 51.98 7.35
N LEU A 521 21.35 52.55 8.55
CA LEU A 521 20.51 53.74 8.81
C LEU A 521 21.02 55.01 8.11
N ALA A 522 22.36 55.17 7.98
CA ALA A 522 22.97 56.29 7.27
C ALA A 522 22.78 56.25 5.74
N ALA A 523 22.55 55.03 5.17
CA ALA A 523 22.42 54.88 3.74
C ALA A 523 21.19 54.01 3.33
N PRO A 524 19.97 54.39 3.69
CA PRO A 524 18.78 53.53 3.49
C PRO A 524 18.53 53.21 2.01
N ARG A 525 18.83 54.09 1.07
CA ARG A 525 18.70 53.82 -0.35
C ARG A 525 19.57 52.67 -0.83
N ARG A 526 20.82 52.53 -0.34
CA ARG A 526 21.72 51.42 -0.67
C ARG A 526 21.19 50.11 -0.07
N LEU A 527 20.62 50.17 1.12
CA LEU A 527 19.99 49.02 1.77
C LEU A 527 18.77 48.54 0.94
N PHE A 528 17.85 49.43 0.55
CA PHE A 528 16.69 49.07 -0.27
C PHE A 528 17.10 48.50 -1.64
N ILE A 529 18.12 49.08 -2.28
CA ILE A 529 18.66 48.53 -3.54
C ILE A 529 19.23 47.12 -3.29
N GLY A 530 20.04 46.91 -2.23
CA GLY A 530 20.59 45.62 -1.87
C GLY A 530 19.51 44.54 -1.60
N VAL A 531 18.46 44.88 -0.84
CA VAL A 531 17.31 44.03 -0.58
C VAL A 531 16.56 43.77 -1.88
N GLY A 532 16.35 44.76 -2.74
CA GLY A 532 15.70 44.60 -4.05
C GLY A 532 16.47 43.64 -4.97
N VAL A 533 17.80 43.78 -5.01
CA VAL A 533 18.66 42.85 -5.78
C VAL A 533 18.60 41.42 -5.18
N ALA A 534 18.68 41.29 -3.86
CA ALA A 534 18.57 39.99 -3.20
C ALA A 534 17.22 39.34 -3.47
N PHE A 535 16.13 40.10 -3.46
CA PHE A 535 14.78 39.62 -3.80
C PHE A 535 14.69 39.20 -5.28
N ALA A 536 15.28 39.97 -6.19
CA ALA A 536 15.31 39.63 -7.62
C ALA A 536 16.11 38.34 -7.88
N VAL A 537 17.26 38.18 -7.18
CA VAL A 537 18.05 36.93 -7.24
C VAL A 537 17.27 35.73 -6.68
N ALA A 538 16.58 35.91 -5.55
CA ALA A 538 15.74 34.88 -4.96
C ALA A 538 14.57 34.53 -5.89
N ALA A 539 13.91 35.50 -6.50
CA ALA A 539 12.83 35.27 -7.48
C ALA A 539 13.36 34.54 -8.73
N PHE A 540 14.53 34.92 -9.22
CA PHE A 540 15.18 34.22 -10.33
C PHE A 540 15.53 32.77 -9.95
N ALA A 541 16.14 32.55 -8.77
CA ALA A 541 16.45 31.22 -8.27
C ALA A 541 15.18 30.36 -8.11
N TYR A 542 14.08 30.94 -7.60
CA TYR A 542 12.79 30.26 -7.49
C TYR A 542 12.26 29.73 -8.83
N VAL A 543 12.44 30.50 -9.91
CA VAL A 543 12.03 30.06 -11.26
C VAL A 543 12.93 28.96 -11.79
N MET A 544 14.22 28.95 -11.39
CA MET A 544 15.21 27.95 -11.85
C MET A 544 15.17 26.65 -11.05
N ILE A 545 14.57 26.65 -9.85
CA ILE A 545 14.43 25.46 -9.02
C ILE A 545 13.38 24.54 -9.65
N GLY A 546 13.75 23.26 -9.85
CA GLY A 546 12.83 22.20 -10.28
C GLY A 546 11.71 21.97 -9.27
N LYS A 547 10.56 21.50 -9.74
CA LYS A 547 9.34 21.32 -8.95
C LYS A 547 9.00 19.85 -8.86
N THR A 548 9.05 19.29 -7.64
CA THR A 548 8.59 17.93 -7.32
C THR A 548 7.39 18.00 -6.37
N PHE A 549 6.56 16.97 -6.38
CA PHE A 549 5.38 16.92 -5.52
C PHE A 549 5.72 16.47 -4.10
N MET A 550 6.41 15.35 -3.98
CA MET A 550 6.84 14.78 -2.70
C MET A 550 8.29 14.30 -2.79
N PRO A 551 9.08 14.42 -1.70
CA PRO A 551 10.33 13.70 -1.62
C PRO A 551 10.04 12.19 -1.48
N THR A 552 10.79 11.36 -2.18
CA THR A 552 10.76 9.91 -1.98
C THR A 552 11.38 9.58 -0.63
N MET A 553 10.67 8.75 0.17
CA MET A 553 11.22 8.24 1.43
C MET A 553 12.06 6.99 1.14
N ASP A 554 13.23 6.89 1.76
CA ASP A 554 14.02 5.67 1.68
C ASP A 554 13.43 4.59 2.60
N GLU A 555 12.79 3.60 2.00
CA GLU A 555 12.16 2.46 2.69
C GLU A 555 13.17 1.34 3.05
N GLY A 556 14.44 1.48 2.62
CA GLY A 556 15.49 0.47 2.85
C GLY A 556 15.34 -0.79 1.99
N ALA A 557 14.43 -0.78 1.02
CA ALA A 557 14.21 -1.83 0.05
C ALA A 557 14.03 -1.24 -1.36
N ILE A 558 14.25 -2.04 -2.39
CA ILE A 558 13.97 -1.70 -3.79
C ILE A 558 13.00 -2.75 -4.33
N VAL A 559 12.04 -2.35 -5.13
CA VAL A 559 11.18 -3.25 -5.90
C VAL A 559 11.47 -3.04 -7.37
N ILE A 560 11.81 -4.11 -8.07
CA ILE A 560 11.88 -4.12 -9.53
C ILE A 560 10.58 -4.71 -10.05
N GLN A 561 9.79 -3.90 -10.70
CA GLN A 561 8.60 -4.37 -11.41
C GLN A 561 8.99 -4.74 -12.82
N THR A 562 8.69 -5.96 -13.24
CA THR A 562 9.04 -6.44 -14.58
C THR A 562 7.81 -6.90 -15.34
N ALA A 563 7.80 -6.64 -16.65
CA ALA A 563 6.83 -7.19 -17.58
C ALA A 563 7.58 -7.91 -18.71
N LYS A 564 7.27 -9.19 -18.88
CA LYS A 564 7.84 -10.09 -19.88
C LYS A 564 6.86 -10.23 -21.04
N LEU A 565 7.21 -11.08 -22.02
CA LEU A 565 6.31 -11.37 -23.14
C LEU A 565 4.91 -11.77 -22.64
N PRO A 566 3.82 -11.14 -23.10
CA PRO A 566 2.46 -11.38 -22.62
C PRO A 566 2.00 -12.84 -22.68
N SER A 567 2.47 -13.60 -23.67
CA SER A 567 2.14 -15.02 -23.88
C SER A 567 3.04 -16.01 -23.12
N ILE A 568 3.91 -15.52 -22.23
CA ILE A 568 4.81 -16.37 -21.44
C ILE A 568 4.02 -17.22 -20.44
N ASN A 569 4.37 -18.49 -20.29
CA ASN A 569 3.78 -19.34 -19.26
C ASN A 569 4.45 -19.17 -17.89
N LEU A 570 3.78 -19.62 -16.84
CA LEU A 570 4.24 -19.45 -15.46
C LEU A 570 5.62 -20.08 -15.21
N ASP A 571 5.85 -21.29 -15.68
CA ASP A 571 7.12 -22.01 -15.45
C ASP A 571 8.30 -21.29 -16.10
N ARG A 572 8.09 -20.70 -17.29
CA ARG A 572 9.10 -19.91 -17.96
C ARG A 572 9.35 -18.57 -17.26
N THR A 573 8.29 -17.92 -16.77
CA THR A 573 8.42 -16.71 -15.94
C THR A 573 9.24 -16.99 -14.70
N VAL A 574 8.92 -18.06 -13.97
CA VAL A 574 9.68 -18.52 -12.80
C VAL A 574 11.16 -18.76 -13.13
N ALA A 575 11.45 -19.45 -14.24
CA ALA A 575 12.83 -19.70 -14.67
C ALA A 575 13.60 -18.40 -14.98
N VAL A 576 12.96 -17.43 -15.61
CA VAL A 576 13.54 -16.11 -15.90
C VAL A 576 13.79 -15.35 -14.59
N ASP A 577 12.84 -15.32 -13.67
CA ASP A 577 12.97 -14.62 -12.38
C ASP A 577 14.09 -15.22 -11.53
N LEU A 578 14.21 -16.53 -11.48
CA LEU A 578 15.34 -17.20 -10.82
C LEU A 578 16.68 -16.82 -11.44
N SER A 579 16.73 -16.64 -12.76
CA SER A 579 17.94 -16.20 -13.44
C SER A 579 18.29 -14.75 -13.15
N MET A 580 17.28 -13.87 -13.10
CA MET A 580 17.44 -12.47 -12.69
C MET A 580 17.94 -12.35 -11.26
N GLN A 581 17.30 -13.08 -10.33
CA GLN A 581 17.72 -13.08 -8.91
C GLN A 581 19.19 -13.52 -8.76
N ARG A 582 19.62 -14.58 -9.43
CA ARG A 582 21.02 -15.02 -9.41
C ARG A 582 21.95 -13.93 -9.93
N ALA A 583 21.64 -13.34 -11.09
CA ALA A 583 22.47 -12.29 -11.66
C ALA A 583 22.56 -11.05 -10.75
N ILE A 584 21.49 -10.71 -10.02
CA ILE A 584 21.47 -9.63 -9.05
C ILE A 584 22.38 -9.96 -7.86
N HIS A 585 22.25 -11.15 -7.25
CA HIS A 585 23.08 -11.55 -6.12
C HIS A 585 24.57 -11.65 -6.48
N ASP A 586 24.87 -12.05 -7.71
CA ASP A 586 26.27 -12.17 -8.20
C ASP A 586 26.91 -10.79 -8.46
N LYS A 587 26.13 -9.80 -8.93
CA LYS A 587 26.67 -8.51 -9.41
C LYS A 587 26.42 -7.33 -8.47
N VAL A 588 25.43 -7.43 -7.57
CA VAL A 588 25.03 -6.35 -6.64
C VAL A 588 25.15 -6.84 -5.20
N PRO A 589 26.33 -6.73 -4.60
CA PRO A 589 26.62 -7.30 -3.28
C PRO A 589 25.86 -6.62 -2.12
N ASP A 590 25.25 -5.46 -2.35
CA ASP A 590 24.47 -4.71 -1.36
C ASP A 590 23.05 -5.23 -1.18
N VAL A 591 22.59 -6.14 -2.06
CA VAL A 591 21.34 -6.87 -1.92
C VAL A 591 21.56 -8.03 -0.93
N ALA A 592 20.78 -8.06 0.15
CA ALA A 592 20.83 -9.11 1.16
C ALA A 592 19.92 -10.31 0.79
N GLU A 593 18.73 -10.03 0.29
CA GLU A 593 17.73 -11.02 -0.06
C GLU A 593 16.87 -10.53 -1.21
N SER A 594 16.39 -11.47 -2.00
CA SER A 594 15.45 -11.20 -3.10
C SER A 594 14.26 -12.16 -3.07
N VAL A 595 13.04 -11.61 -3.15
CA VAL A 595 11.80 -12.39 -3.26
C VAL A 595 11.01 -11.86 -4.44
N ALA A 596 10.75 -12.71 -5.45
CA ALA A 596 9.95 -12.33 -6.59
C ALA A 596 8.55 -12.92 -6.48
N ARG A 597 7.56 -12.11 -6.73
CA ARG A 597 6.14 -12.41 -6.72
C ARG A 597 5.61 -12.32 -8.15
N VAL A 598 5.25 -13.45 -8.73
CA VAL A 598 4.80 -13.59 -10.11
C VAL A 598 3.29 -13.75 -10.15
N GLY A 599 2.62 -13.04 -11.03
CA GLY A 599 1.20 -13.23 -11.28
C GLY A 599 0.30 -12.87 -10.10
N SER A 600 -0.93 -13.36 -10.11
CA SER A 600 -1.94 -13.05 -9.11
C SER A 600 -1.87 -13.99 -7.90
N ASP A 601 -2.26 -13.45 -6.76
CA ASP A 601 -2.50 -14.22 -5.55
C ASP A 601 -3.83 -15.02 -5.61
N GLU A 602 -4.08 -15.83 -4.60
CA GLU A 602 -5.31 -16.64 -4.52
C GLU A 602 -6.58 -15.78 -4.40
N ILE A 603 -6.51 -14.68 -3.67
CA ILE A 603 -7.63 -13.76 -3.46
C ILE A 603 -7.81 -12.85 -4.67
N GLY A 604 -6.73 -12.55 -5.40
CA GLY A 604 -6.73 -11.62 -6.54
C GLY A 604 -6.69 -10.15 -6.12
N LEU A 605 -6.15 -9.85 -4.92
CA LEU A 605 -6.02 -8.47 -4.43
C LEU A 605 -5.10 -7.63 -5.30
N ASP A 606 -4.05 -8.26 -5.81
CA ASP A 606 -3.13 -7.70 -6.79
C ASP A 606 -3.23 -8.55 -8.07
N PRO A 607 -4.08 -8.18 -9.02
CA PRO A 607 -4.37 -8.99 -10.19
C PRO A 607 -3.27 -8.84 -11.26
N MET A 608 -2.03 -9.24 -10.95
CA MET A 608 -0.94 -9.32 -11.93
C MET A 608 -1.17 -10.45 -12.93
N SER A 609 -0.71 -10.27 -14.16
CA SER A 609 -0.68 -11.30 -15.20
C SER A 609 0.54 -12.20 -15.04
N LEU A 610 0.55 -13.39 -15.63
CA LEU A 610 1.66 -14.35 -15.51
C LEU A 610 3.01 -13.85 -16.05
N ASN A 611 3.00 -12.82 -16.87
CA ASN A 611 4.18 -12.14 -17.38
C ASN A 611 4.69 -11.01 -16.46
N GLU A 612 3.91 -10.60 -15.47
CA GLU A 612 4.23 -9.52 -14.55
C GLU A 612 4.85 -10.07 -13.27
N THR A 613 5.91 -9.43 -12.77
CA THR A 613 6.59 -9.81 -11.52
C THR A 613 6.98 -8.58 -10.73
N ASP A 614 6.70 -8.61 -9.43
CA ASP A 614 7.25 -7.68 -8.43
C ASP A 614 8.42 -8.38 -7.71
N LEU A 615 9.64 -7.92 -7.96
CA LEU A 615 10.85 -8.44 -7.33
C LEU A 615 11.27 -7.54 -6.18
N PHE A 616 11.01 -7.98 -4.95
CA PHE A 616 11.40 -7.31 -3.71
C PHE A 616 12.87 -7.59 -3.40
N LEU A 617 13.67 -6.53 -3.21
CA LEU A 617 15.08 -6.59 -2.85
C LEU A 617 15.26 -5.95 -1.47
N ALA A 618 15.56 -6.75 -0.46
CA ALA A 618 15.99 -6.26 0.83
C ALA A 618 17.48 -5.88 0.75
N LEU A 619 17.81 -4.65 1.13
CA LEU A 619 19.17 -4.17 1.14
C LEU A 619 19.86 -4.47 2.47
N LYS A 620 21.18 -4.64 2.44
CA LYS A 620 22.01 -4.71 3.64
C LYS A 620 21.88 -3.43 4.47
N PRO A 621 22.22 -3.44 5.77
CA PRO A 621 22.31 -2.21 6.56
C PRO A 621 23.21 -1.17 5.87
N ARG A 622 22.82 0.11 5.89
CA ARG A 622 23.52 1.18 5.15
C ARG A 622 25.02 1.28 5.46
N GLY A 623 25.43 0.89 6.66
CA GLY A 623 26.86 0.88 7.04
C GLY A 623 27.70 -0.22 6.39
N GLU A 624 27.05 -1.19 5.75
CA GLU A 624 27.70 -2.33 5.06
C GLU A 624 27.65 -2.18 3.53
N TRP A 625 27.06 -1.10 3.00
CA TRP A 625 26.98 -0.87 1.57
C TRP A 625 28.36 -0.60 0.96
N GLN A 626 28.59 -1.20 -0.20
CA GLN A 626 29.75 -0.91 -1.06
C GLN A 626 29.48 0.27 -1.98
N ALA A 627 28.21 0.49 -2.34
CA ALA A 627 27.76 1.64 -3.11
C ALA A 627 27.69 2.91 -2.24
N ALA A 628 27.84 4.08 -2.88
CA ALA A 628 27.81 5.36 -2.18
C ALA A 628 26.43 5.69 -1.58
N ASP A 629 25.39 5.36 -2.31
CA ASP A 629 24.00 5.62 -1.97
C ASP A 629 23.06 4.62 -2.69
N LYS A 630 21.75 4.77 -2.47
CA LYS A 630 20.74 3.89 -3.04
C LYS A 630 20.59 4.07 -4.56
N ASP A 631 20.83 5.27 -5.05
CA ASP A 631 20.77 5.55 -6.49
C ASP A 631 21.88 4.79 -7.24
N ALA A 632 23.09 4.73 -6.63
CA ALA A 632 24.18 3.93 -7.16
C ALA A 632 23.87 2.42 -7.17
N ILE A 633 23.13 1.91 -6.15
CA ILE A 633 22.66 0.52 -6.15
C ILE A 633 21.63 0.33 -7.29
N THR A 634 20.70 1.26 -7.44
CA THR A 634 19.68 1.20 -8.50
C THR A 634 20.33 1.23 -9.89
N ASP A 635 21.38 2.02 -10.08
CA ASP A 635 22.13 2.03 -11.34
C ASP A 635 22.85 0.71 -11.61
N GLN A 636 23.42 0.06 -10.58
CA GLN A 636 23.99 -1.29 -10.72
C GLN A 636 22.91 -2.30 -11.10
N LEU A 637 21.72 -2.24 -10.48
CA LEU A 637 20.59 -3.09 -10.83
C LEU A 637 20.14 -2.84 -12.29
N ARG A 638 20.12 -1.58 -12.74
CA ARG A 638 19.79 -1.22 -14.12
C ARG A 638 20.78 -1.83 -15.12
N GLU A 639 22.07 -1.86 -14.77
CA GLU A 639 23.07 -2.55 -15.60
C GLU A 639 22.83 -4.07 -15.66
N VAL A 640 22.44 -4.69 -14.54
CA VAL A 640 22.08 -6.13 -14.53
C VAL A 640 20.88 -6.40 -15.42
N MET A 641 19.85 -5.53 -15.39
CA MET A 641 18.64 -5.71 -16.19
C MET A 641 18.89 -5.63 -17.71
N LYS A 642 19.95 -4.98 -18.16
CA LYS A 642 20.33 -4.96 -19.57
C LYS A 642 20.71 -6.33 -20.12
N ASP A 643 21.10 -7.28 -19.26
CA ASP A 643 21.41 -8.66 -19.66
C ASP A 643 20.13 -9.47 -19.98
N PHE A 644 18.95 -8.92 -19.71
CA PHE A 644 17.65 -9.55 -19.94
C PHE A 644 16.83 -8.79 -20.99
N PRO A 645 17.22 -8.84 -22.27
CA PRO A 645 16.55 -8.11 -23.34
C PRO A 645 15.11 -8.59 -23.54
N GLY A 646 14.21 -7.68 -23.87
CA GLY A 646 12.79 -7.95 -24.08
C GLY A 646 11.97 -8.05 -22.79
N ILE A 647 12.53 -7.62 -21.66
CA ILE A 647 11.81 -7.43 -20.39
C ILE A 647 11.72 -5.95 -20.13
N ASP A 648 10.50 -5.44 -20.02
CA ASP A 648 10.26 -4.10 -19.52
C ASP A 648 10.39 -4.09 -18.00
N TYR A 649 11.03 -3.06 -17.45
CA TYR A 649 11.23 -2.96 -16.00
C TYR A 649 11.14 -1.52 -15.51
N SER A 650 10.75 -1.37 -14.24
CA SER A 650 10.80 -0.11 -13.51
C SER A 650 11.25 -0.33 -12.08
N PHE A 651 11.86 0.70 -11.49
CA PHE A 651 12.33 0.67 -10.10
C PHE A 651 11.39 1.51 -9.23
N THR A 652 11.05 0.98 -8.07
CA THR A 652 10.22 1.65 -7.07
C THR A 652 10.55 1.11 -5.67
N GLN A 653 9.73 1.45 -4.70
CA GLN A 653 9.81 0.97 -3.32
C GLN A 653 8.45 0.41 -2.87
N PRO A 654 8.38 -0.44 -1.84
CA PRO A 654 7.15 -1.14 -1.47
C PRO A 654 5.93 -0.24 -1.26
N ILE A 655 6.05 0.84 -0.46
CA ILE A 655 4.94 1.76 -0.18
C ILE A 655 4.69 2.71 -1.35
N GLU A 656 5.77 3.20 -1.98
CA GLU A 656 5.70 4.08 -3.16
C GLU A 656 4.94 3.40 -4.31
N MET A 657 5.26 2.14 -4.60
CA MET A 657 4.55 1.31 -5.57
C MET A 657 3.03 1.28 -5.28
N ARG A 658 2.66 0.93 -4.07
CA ARG A 658 1.25 0.82 -3.67
C ARG A 658 0.53 2.17 -3.64
N THR A 659 1.26 3.24 -3.32
CA THR A 659 0.71 4.60 -3.35
C THR A 659 0.39 5.02 -4.77
N SER A 660 1.30 4.80 -5.72
CA SER A 660 1.09 5.11 -7.14
C SER A 660 -0.07 4.31 -7.73
N GLU A 661 -0.12 3.01 -7.49
CA GLU A 661 -1.22 2.14 -7.95
C GLU A 661 -2.59 2.58 -7.38
N MET A 662 -2.64 2.94 -6.10
CA MET A 662 -3.88 3.39 -5.46
C MET A 662 -4.39 4.71 -6.06
N LEU A 663 -3.49 5.67 -6.33
CA LEU A 663 -3.86 7.00 -6.80
C LEU A 663 -4.26 7.05 -8.26
N THR A 664 -3.54 6.35 -9.10
CA THR A 664 -3.66 6.46 -10.57
C THR A 664 -4.27 5.22 -11.21
N GLY A 665 -4.29 4.11 -10.48
CA GLY A 665 -4.60 2.78 -11.02
C GLY A 665 -3.51 2.26 -11.95
N SER A 666 -2.32 2.88 -11.92
CA SER A 666 -1.18 2.54 -12.77
C SER A 666 0.13 2.77 -12.01
N ARG A 667 1.22 2.26 -12.57
CA ARG A 667 2.58 2.34 -12.01
C ARG A 667 3.33 3.54 -12.59
N GLY A 668 4.28 4.12 -11.87
CA GLY A 668 5.14 5.23 -12.31
C GLY A 668 4.67 6.64 -11.93
N ASP A 669 5.58 7.62 -12.13
CA ASP A 669 5.39 9.03 -11.75
C ASP A 669 4.33 9.73 -12.58
N LEU A 670 4.24 9.36 -13.86
CA LEU A 670 3.31 9.89 -14.84
C LEU A 670 2.48 8.78 -15.45
N ALA A 671 1.16 8.95 -15.47
CA ALA A 671 0.23 8.10 -16.19
C ALA A 671 -0.58 8.94 -17.19
N ILE A 672 -0.56 8.54 -18.46
CA ILE A 672 -1.35 9.15 -19.52
C ILE A 672 -2.43 8.15 -19.91
N LYS A 673 -3.69 8.49 -19.69
CA LYS A 673 -4.84 7.64 -20.03
C LYS A 673 -5.46 8.09 -21.35
N VAL A 674 -5.63 7.14 -22.25
CA VAL A 674 -6.33 7.33 -23.53
C VAL A 674 -7.63 6.58 -23.47
N PHE A 675 -8.74 7.28 -23.56
CA PHE A 675 -10.08 6.68 -23.54
C PHE A 675 -10.63 6.53 -24.95
N GLY A 676 -11.28 5.41 -25.23
CA GLY A 676 -11.92 5.16 -26.52
C GLY A 676 -12.66 3.82 -26.57
N PRO A 677 -13.55 3.62 -27.55
CA PRO A 677 -14.37 2.41 -27.61
C PRO A 677 -13.67 1.20 -28.20
N ASP A 678 -12.73 1.39 -29.13
CA ASP A 678 -12.07 0.32 -29.87
C ASP A 678 -10.66 0.03 -29.33
N LEU A 679 -10.40 -1.22 -28.95
CA LEU A 679 -9.15 -1.64 -28.31
C LEU A 679 -7.95 -1.55 -29.23
N VAL A 680 -8.13 -1.90 -30.52
CA VAL A 680 -7.01 -1.87 -31.50
C VAL A 680 -6.57 -0.43 -31.74
N THR A 681 -7.53 0.46 -31.94
CA THR A 681 -7.25 1.89 -32.10
C THR A 681 -6.63 2.50 -30.83
N LEU A 682 -7.09 2.07 -29.64
CA LEU A 682 -6.51 2.48 -28.35
C LEU A 682 -5.04 2.06 -28.27
N GLY A 683 -4.69 0.82 -28.65
CA GLY A 683 -3.31 0.30 -28.67
C GLY A 683 -2.41 1.13 -29.59
N HIS A 684 -2.83 1.41 -30.81
CA HIS A 684 -2.07 2.22 -31.76
C HIS A 684 -1.84 3.67 -31.28
N ILE A 685 -2.86 4.28 -30.67
CA ILE A 685 -2.73 5.63 -30.08
C ILE A 685 -1.77 5.59 -28.89
N ALA A 686 -1.89 4.60 -28.01
CA ALA A 686 -1.04 4.44 -26.83
C ALA A 686 0.42 4.27 -27.24
N GLU A 687 0.73 3.45 -28.26
CA GLU A 687 2.09 3.26 -28.75
C GLU A 687 2.65 4.55 -29.39
N SER A 688 1.81 5.28 -30.12
CA SER A 688 2.21 6.58 -30.69
C SER A 688 2.56 7.61 -29.60
N ILE A 689 1.80 7.62 -28.50
CA ILE A 689 2.07 8.48 -27.33
C ILE A 689 3.33 8.02 -26.61
N ARG A 690 3.51 6.71 -26.39
CA ARG A 690 4.72 6.13 -25.79
C ARG A 690 5.98 6.57 -26.55
N ALA A 691 5.96 6.44 -27.87
CA ALA A 691 7.07 6.86 -28.73
C ALA A 691 7.31 8.38 -28.67
N ALA A 692 6.26 9.20 -28.56
CA ALA A 692 6.39 10.65 -28.44
C ALA A 692 7.02 11.04 -27.11
N VAL A 693 6.57 10.44 -25.99
CA VAL A 693 7.05 10.69 -24.62
C VAL A 693 8.47 10.19 -24.42
N ALA A 694 8.81 9.00 -24.93
CA ALA A 694 10.15 8.44 -24.85
C ALA A 694 11.22 9.32 -25.54
N GLY A 695 10.83 10.18 -26.48
CA GLY A 695 11.70 11.16 -27.11
C GLY A 695 11.91 12.46 -26.33
N VAL A 696 11.30 12.63 -25.18
CA VAL A 696 11.44 13.84 -24.35
C VAL A 696 12.62 13.71 -23.40
N GLU A 697 13.44 14.75 -23.29
CA GLU A 697 14.57 14.76 -22.34
C GLU A 697 14.10 14.58 -20.91
N GLY A 698 14.69 13.62 -20.19
CA GLY A 698 14.30 13.21 -18.83
C GLY A 698 13.32 12.04 -18.79
N ALA A 699 12.85 11.52 -19.94
CA ALA A 699 12.03 10.31 -19.97
C ALA A 699 12.85 9.08 -19.56
N SER A 700 12.33 8.31 -18.62
CA SER A 700 12.90 7.04 -18.19
C SER A 700 11.80 6.00 -18.12
N GLU A 701 12.11 4.75 -18.52
CA GLU A 701 11.20 3.61 -18.31
C GLU A 701 9.77 3.86 -18.85
N VAL A 702 9.68 4.34 -20.12
CA VAL A 702 8.38 4.63 -20.78
C VAL A 702 7.83 3.38 -21.43
N PHE A 703 6.70 2.89 -20.96
CA PHE A 703 6.05 1.70 -21.49
C PHE A 703 4.51 1.80 -21.49
N THR A 704 3.89 0.94 -22.30
CA THR A 704 2.44 0.73 -22.31
C THR A 704 2.15 -0.77 -22.42
N VAL A 705 1.05 -1.19 -21.84
CA VAL A 705 0.53 -2.57 -21.95
C VAL A 705 -0.72 -2.64 -22.82
N ALA A 706 -1.03 -1.55 -23.50
CA ALA A 706 -2.27 -1.43 -24.28
C ALA A 706 -2.23 -2.21 -25.59
N ASP A 707 -1.04 -2.53 -26.09
CA ASP A 707 -0.83 -3.27 -27.35
C ASP A 707 -0.44 -4.74 -27.12
N ASP A 708 -0.44 -5.17 -25.86
CA ASP A 708 -0.15 -6.55 -25.48
C ASP A 708 -1.28 -7.46 -25.98
N SER A 709 -0.95 -8.40 -26.85
CA SER A 709 -1.86 -9.43 -27.32
C SER A 709 -1.34 -10.83 -27.01
N VAL A 710 -2.24 -11.76 -26.76
CA VAL A 710 -1.93 -13.18 -26.61
C VAL A 710 -2.72 -13.98 -27.62
N ARG A 711 -2.15 -15.10 -28.06
CA ARG A 711 -2.88 -16.03 -28.93
C ARG A 711 -3.81 -16.86 -28.06
N TYR A 712 -5.09 -16.85 -28.38
CA TYR A 712 -6.07 -17.76 -27.82
C TYR A 712 -6.15 -19.02 -28.66
N LEU A 713 -6.43 -20.14 -28.03
CA LEU A 713 -6.90 -21.33 -28.74
C LEU A 713 -8.45 -21.29 -28.71
N GLN A 714 -9.04 -20.85 -29.80
CA GLN A 714 -10.49 -20.69 -29.90
C GLN A 714 -11.11 -21.92 -30.58
N THR A 715 -12.15 -22.42 -29.98
CA THR A 715 -12.93 -23.56 -30.48
C THR A 715 -14.32 -23.05 -30.91
N ASP A 716 -14.52 -22.87 -32.21
CA ASP A 716 -15.80 -22.46 -32.79
C ASP A 716 -16.68 -23.67 -33.00
N ILE A 717 -17.72 -23.86 -32.20
CA ILE A 717 -18.62 -25.01 -32.24
C ILE A 717 -19.52 -24.92 -33.48
N ASP A 718 -19.45 -25.92 -34.35
CA ASP A 718 -20.43 -26.12 -35.38
C ASP A 718 -21.75 -26.69 -34.76
N ARG A 719 -22.72 -25.83 -34.59
CA ARG A 719 -23.99 -26.16 -33.93
C ARG A 719 -24.81 -27.21 -34.67
N LEU A 720 -24.66 -27.27 -35.99
CA LEU A 720 -25.38 -28.25 -36.79
C LEU A 720 -24.72 -29.64 -36.65
N ALA A 721 -23.39 -29.70 -36.74
CA ALA A 721 -22.63 -30.93 -36.56
C ALA A 721 -22.79 -31.47 -35.12
N ALA A 722 -22.66 -30.61 -34.11
CA ALA A 722 -22.83 -30.98 -32.70
C ALA A 722 -24.27 -31.47 -32.42
N GLY A 723 -25.29 -30.76 -32.93
CA GLY A 723 -26.69 -31.15 -32.81
C GLY A 723 -27.02 -32.46 -33.52
N ALA A 724 -26.45 -32.73 -34.69
CA ALA A 724 -26.61 -34.00 -35.41
C ALA A 724 -25.95 -35.17 -34.65
N ALA A 725 -24.90 -34.89 -33.88
CA ALA A 725 -24.22 -35.86 -32.99
C ALA A 725 -24.95 -36.03 -31.64
N GLY A 726 -26.00 -35.27 -31.34
CA GLY A 726 -26.70 -35.31 -30.05
C GLY A 726 -25.90 -34.65 -28.92
N LEU A 727 -25.00 -33.69 -29.24
CA LEU A 727 -24.16 -32.99 -28.29
C LEU A 727 -24.65 -31.53 -28.12
N PRO A 728 -25.31 -31.19 -27.01
CA PRO A 728 -25.54 -29.79 -26.66
C PRO A 728 -24.24 -29.00 -26.57
N ALA A 729 -24.24 -27.74 -27.03
CA ALA A 729 -23.03 -26.89 -26.96
C ALA A 729 -22.49 -26.75 -25.53
N GLN A 730 -23.35 -26.76 -24.53
CA GLN A 730 -22.98 -26.70 -23.12
C GLN A 730 -22.16 -27.94 -22.71
N THR A 731 -22.67 -29.14 -23.06
CA THR A 731 -21.96 -30.42 -22.75
C THR A 731 -20.58 -30.43 -23.38
N LEU A 732 -20.47 -30.02 -24.66
CA LEU A 732 -19.16 -29.94 -25.33
C LEU A 732 -18.21 -28.96 -24.66
N GLN A 733 -18.70 -27.79 -24.22
CA GLN A 733 -17.92 -26.80 -23.47
C GLN A 733 -17.46 -27.33 -22.10
N GLU A 734 -18.34 -28.03 -21.38
CA GLU A 734 -18.01 -28.66 -20.10
C GLU A 734 -16.97 -29.77 -20.25
N GLU A 735 -17.08 -30.58 -21.29
CA GLU A 735 -16.11 -31.64 -21.62
C GLU A 735 -14.72 -31.07 -21.96
N ILE A 736 -14.68 -30.02 -22.78
CA ILE A 736 -13.42 -29.31 -23.11
C ILE A 736 -12.80 -28.71 -21.84
N ARG A 737 -13.61 -28.03 -21.03
CA ARG A 737 -13.14 -27.39 -19.79
C ARG A 737 -12.66 -28.44 -18.78
N ALA A 738 -13.37 -29.56 -18.65
CA ALA A 738 -12.98 -30.64 -17.74
C ALA A 738 -11.58 -31.17 -18.03
N ARG A 739 -11.20 -31.24 -19.31
CA ARG A 739 -9.89 -31.79 -19.73
C ARG A 739 -8.77 -30.76 -19.73
N LEU A 740 -9.06 -29.45 -19.76
CA LEU A 740 -8.07 -28.36 -19.77
C LEU A 740 -7.80 -27.79 -18.40
N GLU A 741 -8.85 -27.36 -17.70
CA GLU A 741 -8.78 -26.73 -16.37
C GLU A 741 -9.21 -27.65 -15.24
N GLY A 742 -9.94 -28.70 -15.57
CA GLY A 742 -10.64 -29.53 -14.60
C GLY A 742 -12.01 -28.97 -14.19
N LEU A 743 -12.84 -29.81 -13.62
CA LEU A 743 -14.12 -29.46 -13.00
C LEU A 743 -14.02 -29.70 -11.48
N ASN A 744 -14.53 -28.76 -10.70
CA ASN A 744 -14.64 -28.97 -9.26
C ASN A 744 -15.87 -29.84 -8.97
N ALA A 745 -15.65 -31.04 -8.41
CA ALA A 745 -16.69 -31.98 -8.00
C ALA A 745 -16.90 -32.03 -6.47
N GLY A 746 -16.30 -31.11 -5.72
CA GLY A 746 -16.45 -31.04 -4.28
C GLY A 746 -15.18 -30.64 -3.55
N THR A 747 -15.25 -30.63 -2.23
CA THR A 747 -14.09 -30.32 -1.38
C THR A 747 -13.76 -31.49 -0.51
N VAL A 748 -12.51 -31.94 -0.57
CA VAL A 748 -11.95 -33.00 0.27
C VAL A 748 -10.85 -32.38 1.13
N MET A 749 -10.70 -32.88 2.33
CA MET A 749 -9.63 -32.42 3.23
C MET A 749 -8.43 -33.36 3.10
N ASP A 750 -7.76 -33.38 1.92
CA ASP A 750 -6.36 -33.86 1.69
C ASP A 750 -5.91 -33.89 0.19
N GLU A 751 -4.68 -34.21 -0.15
CA GLU A 751 -3.79 -33.73 -1.24
C GLU A 751 -3.68 -34.63 -2.51
N LEU A 752 -3.45 -34.23 -3.73
CA LEU A 752 -2.57 -33.71 -4.80
C LEU A 752 -2.62 -34.42 -6.18
N ARG A 753 -2.62 -33.99 -7.40
CA ARG A 753 -1.97 -33.29 -8.48
C ARG A 753 -2.21 -33.74 -9.95
N ASN A 754 -1.95 -32.82 -10.93
CA ASN A 754 -2.35 -32.64 -12.32
C ASN A 754 -1.33 -32.91 -13.47
N ARG A 755 -1.80 -33.16 -14.73
CA ARG A 755 -1.15 -32.84 -16.04
C ARG A 755 -2.13 -32.86 -17.21
N PRO A 756 -2.03 -31.94 -18.19
CA PRO A 756 -2.85 -31.92 -19.41
C PRO A 756 -2.04 -32.20 -20.67
N GLU A 757 -2.58 -32.91 -21.66
CA GLU A 757 -2.21 -32.85 -23.09
C GLU A 757 -3.28 -33.46 -24.03
N LEU A 758 -3.54 -32.80 -25.20
CA LEU A 758 -4.25 -33.22 -26.44
C LEU A 758 -5.73 -32.84 -26.56
N LEU A 759 -5.98 -31.59 -27.07
CA LEU A 759 -7.32 -31.05 -27.23
C LEU A 759 -8.11 -31.61 -28.43
N ALA A 760 -7.44 -31.85 -29.57
CA ALA A 760 -8.11 -32.23 -30.80
C ALA A 760 -8.62 -33.67 -30.85
N ASP A 761 -7.95 -34.56 -30.13
CA ASP A 761 -8.22 -35.98 -30.09
C ASP A 761 -9.22 -36.37 -28.97
N ILE A 762 -9.84 -35.41 -28.32
CA ILE A 762 -10.83 -35.64 -27.29
C ILE A 762 -12.06 -36.29 -27.91
N ALA A 763 -12.38 -37.49 -27.48
CA ALA A 763 -13.60 -38.18 -27.86
C ALA A 763 -14.75 -37.89 -26.87
N VAL A 764 -15.90 -37.49 -27.41
CA VAL A 764 -17.09 -37.14 -26.59
C VAL A 764 -18.24 -38.06 -27.01
N ALA A 765 -18.92 -38.66 -26.02
CA ALA A 765 -20.08 -39.49 -26.25
C ALA A 765 -21.34 -38.62 -26.40
N GLY A 766 -22.04 -38.74 -27.53
CA GLY A 766 -23.35 -38.12 -27.75
C GLY A 766 -24.49 -38.91 -27.12
N GLU A 767 -25.59 -38.26 -26.79
CA GLU A 767 -26.80 -38.86 -26.20
C GLU A 767 -27.36 -40.01 -27.01
N ASN A 768 -27.01 -40.13 -28.30
CA ASN A 768 -27.43 -41.19 -29.22
C ASN A 768 -26.44 -42.38 -29.27
N GLY A 769 -25.47 -42.46 -28.39
CA GLY A 769 -24.42 -43.47 -28.41
C GLY A 769 -23.37 -43.25 -29.51
N SER A 770 -23.35 -42.12 -30.20
CA SER A 770 -22.30 -41.74 -31.16
C SER A 770 -21.05 -41.23 -30.43
N VAL A 771 -19.89 -41.63 -30.93
CA VAL A 771 -18.62 -41.12 -30.46
C VAL A 771 -18.07 -40.16 -31.50
N VAL A 772 -17.77 -38.94 -31.10
CA VAL A 772 -17.31 -37.85 -31.99
C VAL A 772 -16.08 -37.19 -31.38
N HIS A 773 -15.06 -36.93 -32.21
CA HIS A 773 -13.90 -36.16 -31.78
C HIS A 773 -14.21 -34.65 -31.84
N VAL A 774 -13.67 -33.87 -30.92
CA VAL A 774 -13.87 -32.42 -30.88
C VAL A 774 -13.48 -31.76 -32.21
N GLY A 775 -12.45 -32.27 -32.88
CA GLY A 775 -12.03 -31.80 -34.21
C GLY A 775 -13.06 -32.01 -35.33
N ASP A 776 -14.03 -32.92 -35.14
CA ASP A 776 -15.07 -33.20 -36.13
C ASP A 776 -16.27 -32.25 -36.03
N VAL A 777 -16.52 -31.68 -34.85
CA VAL A 777 -17.67 -30.81 -34.54
C VAL A 777 -17.29 -29.39 -34.18
N ALA A 778 -16.00 -29.09 -34.15
CA ALA A 778 -15.52 -27.76 -33.82
C ALA A 778 -14.28 -27.39 -34.67
N ARG A 779 -14.19 -26.13 -35.05
CA ARG A 779 -13.02 -25.57 -35.71
C ARG A 779 -12.10 -24.91 -34.68
N ILE A 780 -10.88 -25.41 -34.57
CA ILE A 780 -9.87 -24.87 -33.67
C ILE A 780 -9.06 -23.81 -34.41
N THR A 781 -9.08 -22.59 -33.89
CA THR A 781 -8.34 -21.44 -34.44
C THR A 781 -7.49 -20.77 -33.35
N GLN A 782 -6.52 -19.94 -33.76
CA GLN A 782 -5.65 -19.20 -32.85
C GLN A 782 -5.75 -17.69 -33.10
N PRO A 783 -6.87 -17.05 -32.77
CA PRO A 783 -6.98 -15.61 -32.81
C PRO A 783 -6.12 -14.94 -31.72
N GLU A 784 -5.79 -13.68 -31.94
CA GLU A 784 -5.16 -12.82 -30.93
C GLU A 784 -6.21 -12.03 -30.17
N GLY A 785 -6.01 -11.83 -28.87
CA GLY A 785 -6.89 -11.03 -28.04
C GLY A 785 -6.12 -10.34 -26.90
N PRO A 786 -6.73 -9.37 -26.22
CA PRO A 786 -6.10 -8.57 -25.19
C PRO A 786 -5.73 -9.41 -23.95
N VAL A 787 -4.63 -9.07 -23.32
CA VAL A 787 -4.21 -9.65 -22.03
C VAL A 787 -5.09 -9.13 -20.90
N ARG A 788 -5.43 -7.83 -20.98
CA ARG A 788 -6.30 -7.15 -20.01
C ARG A 788 -7.07 -6.00 -20.66
N ILE A 789 -8.22 -5.70 -20.10
CA ILE A 789 -9.05 -4.54 -20.47
C ILE A 789 -9.24 -3.68 -19.23
N GLN A 790 -8.81 -2.43 -19.30
CA GLN A 790 -9.00 -1.46 -18.24
C GLN A 790 -10.17 -0.53 -18.56
N ARG A 791 -10.98 -0.25 -17.55
CA ARG A 791 -12.13 0.62 -17.68
C ARG A 791 -12.23 1.59 -16.50
N GLU A 792 -12.72 2.79 -16.76
CA GLU A 792 -13.01 3.80 -15.76
C GLU A 792 -14.32 4.49 -16.09
N ASN A 793 -15.23 4.52 -15.11
CA ASN A 793 -16.59 5.05 -15.27
C ASN A 793 -17.27 4.52 -16.57
N ALA A 794 -17.25 3.20 -16.75
CA ALA A 794 -17.78 2.47 -17.89
C ALA A 794 -17.14 2.79 -19.26
N SER A 795 -15.98 3.42 -19.30
CA SER A 795 -15.23 3.73 -20.53
C SER A 795 -13.90 2.97 -20.57
N ARG A 796 -13.61 2.27 -21.66
CA ARG A 796 -12.32 1.63 -21.88
C ARG A 796 -11.21 2.68 -21.97
N PHE A 797 -10.05 2.36 -21.43
CA PHE A 797 -8.85 3.20 -21.59
C PHE A 797 -7.58 2.37 -21.69
N ALA A 798 -6.56 2.98 -22.29
CA ALA A 798 -5.18 2.50 -22.29
C ALA A 798 -4.31 3.45 -21.48
N THR A 799 -3.31 2.91 -20.80
CA THR A 799 -2.39 3.68 -19.95
C THR A 799 -0.98 3.64 -20.50
N ILE A 800 -0.36 4.80 -20.65
CA ILE A 800 1.06 4.98 -20.88
C ILE A 800 1.68 5.46 -19.58
N GLN A 801 2.74 4.82 -19.14
CA GLN A 801 3.44 5.08 -17.89
C GLN A 801 4.84 5.59 -18.22
N ALA A 802 5.33 6.54 -17.42
CA ALA A 802 6.68 7.05 -17.53
C ALA A 802 7.22 7.44 -16.15
N ASN A 803 8.49 7.15 -15.92
CA ASN A 803 9.26 7.71 -14.82
C ASN A 803 10.10 8.86 -15.33
N VAL A 804 10.45 9.79 -14.43
CA VAL A 804 11.22 10.99 -14.77
C VAL A 804 12.57 10.95 -14.07
N SER A 805 13.65 11.10 -14.81
CA SER A 805 15.03 11.08 -14.28
C SER A 805 15.81 12.30 -14.76
N GLY A 806 16.59 12.91 -13.85
CA GLY A 806 17.46 14.05 -14.17
C GLY A 806 16.74 15.36 -14.48
N ARG A 807 15.41 15.43 -14.32
CA ARG A 807 14.57 16.60 -14.60
C ARG A 807 13.39 16.67 -13.63
N ASP A 808 12.83 17.87 -13.37
CA ASP A 808 11.62 18.00 -12.57
C ASP A 808 10.37 17.54 -13.34
N LEU A 809 9.43 16.94 -12.60
CA LEU A 809 8.22 16.33 -13.14
C LEU A 809 7.36 17.34 -13.93
N VAL A 810 7.21 18.58 -13.44
CA VAL A 810 6.31 19.57 -14.06
C VAL A 810 6.83 19.98 -15.42
N SER A 811 8.12 20.35 -15.52
CA SER A 811 8.73 20.75 -16.79
C SER A 811 8.81 19.59 -17.79
N PHE A 812 8.96 18.36 -17.29
CA PHE A 812 8.89 17.16 -18.11
C PHE A 812 7.49 16.98 -18.72
N VAL A 813 6.45 17.04 -17.88
CA VAL A 813 5.07 16.86 -18.35
C VAL A 813 4.66 17.95 -19.33
N ASP A 814 5.05 19.21 -19.09
CA ASP A 814 4.78 20.30 -20.01
C ASP A 814 5.44 20.04 -21.40
N ALA A 815 6.69 19.56 -21.42
CA ALA A 815 7.37 19.17 -22.65
C ALA A 815 6.71 17.95 -23.31
N ALA A 816 6.30 16.96 -22.53
CA ALA A 816 5.60 15.77 -23.03
C ALA A 816 4.23 16.12 -23.64
N GLN A 817 3.49 17.05 -23.02
CA GLN A 817 2.21 17.54 -23.58
C GLN A 817 2.39 18.21 -24.94
N ILE A 818 3.44 19.01 -25.11
CA ILE A 818 3.78 19.62 -26.39
C ILE A 818 4.12 18.52 -27.43
N ALA A 819 5.01 17.61 -27.07
CA ALA A 819 5.44 16.52 -27.96
C ALA A 819 4.28 15.61 -28.41
N VAL A 820 3.37 15.29 -27.50
CA VAL A 820 2.17 14.49 -27.81
C VAL A 820 1.20 15.27 -28.70
N THR A 821 0.94 16.54 -28.38
CA THR A 821 0.03 17.38 -29.19
C THR A 821 0.52 17.58 -30.62
N GLU A 822 1.84 17.67 -30.84
CA GLU A 822 2.44 17.83 -32.16
C GLU A 822 2.43 16.53 -32.98
N LYS A 823 2.66 15.39 -32.33
CA LYS A 823 2.88 14.11 -33.02
C LYS A 823 1.66 13.22 -33.11
N VAL A 824 0.70 13.33 -32.16
CA VAL A 824 -0.44 12.43 -32.04
C VAL A 824 -1.75 13.14 -32.34
N LYS A 825 -2.48 12.66 -33.36
CA LYS A 825 -3.84 13.13 -33.68
C LYS A 825 -4.86 12.16 -33.12
N LEU A 826 -5.69 12.64 -32.21
CA LEU A 826 -6.78 11.84 -31.63
C LEU A 826 -7.97 11.79 -32.59
N PRO A 827 -8.50 10.59 -32.89
CA PRO A 827 -9.78 10.44 -33.62
C PRO A 827 -10.97 10.98 -32.81
N THR A 828 -12.09 11.24 -33.48
CA THR A 828 -13.33 11.66 -32.81
C THR A 828 -13.80 10.55 -31.84
N GLY A 829 -14.17 10.93 -30.62
CA GLY A 829 -14.57 10.01 -29.56
C GLY A 829 -13.44 9.51 -28.65
N TYR A 830 -12.18 9.93 -28.92
CA TYR A 830 -11.05 9.65 -28.06
C TYR A 830 -10.63 10.90 -27.28
N ARG A 831 -10.21 10.69 -26.02
CA ARG A 831 -9.74 11.77 -25.14
C ARG A 831 -8.51 11.34 -24.36
N LEU A 832 -7.67 12.33 -24.02
CA LEU A 832 -6.48 12.14 -23.18
C LEU A 832 -6.73 12.71 -21.79
N GLU A 833 -6.21 12.02 -20.79
CA GLU A 833 -6.14 12.50 -19.41
C GLU A 833 -4.72 12.30 -18.87
N TRP A 834 -4.16 13.36 -18.32
CA TRP A 834 -2.84 13.37 -17.68
C TRP A 834 -3.04 13.18 -16.19
N SER A 835 -2.57 12.09 -15.66
CA SER A 835 -2.78 11.65 -14.27
C SER A 835 -1.43 11.40 -13.58
N GLY A 836 -1.47 11.06 -12.31
CA GLY A 836 -0.27 10.83 -11.50
C GLY A 836 0.05 11.99 -10.56
N GLU A 837 1.28 12.05 -10.08
CA GLU A 837 1.75 13.08 -9.15
C GLU A 837 1.64 14.50 -9.70
N TYR A 838 1.75 14.68 -11.01
CA TYR A 838 1.59 15.95 -11.69
C TYR A 838 0.22 16.62 -11.42
N GLN A 839 -0.86 15.85 -11.46
CA GLN A 839 -2.21 16.35 -11.23
C GLN A 839 -2.38 16.83 -9.77
N ASN A 840 -1.82 16.07 -8.84
CA ASN A 840 -1.81 16.41 -7.42
C ASN A 840 -1.01 17.70 -7.17
N GLN A 841 0.18 17.79 -7.75
CA GLN A 841 1.03 18.98 -7.64
C GLN A 841 0.34 20.25 -8.18
N ARG A 842 -0.32 20.18 -9.33
CA ARG A 842 -1.07 21.31 -9.90
C ARG A 842 -2.24 21.76 -9.01
N ARG A 843 -2.98 20.80 -8.44
CA ARG A 843 -4.07 21.10 -7.49
C ARG A 843 -3.55 21.79 -6.23
N ALA A 844 -2.48 21.25 -5.64
CA ALA A 844 -1.85 21.84 -4.46
C ALA A 844 -1.34 23.25 -4.75
N ALA A 845 -0.59 23.44 -5.84
CA ALA A 845 -0.07 24.74 -6.23
C ALA A 845 -1.18 25.78 -6.45
N ALA A 846 -2.26 25.42 -7.15
CA ALA A 846 -3.38 26.31 -7.40
C ALA A 846 -4.08 26.76 -6.10
N ARG A 847 -4.21 25.85 -5.11
CA ARG A 847 -4.83 26.18 -3.80
C ARG A 847 -3.93 26.99 -2.89
N LEU A 848 -2.62 26.79 -2.96
CA LEU A 848 -1.65 27.57 -2.16
C LEU A 848 -1.42 28.97 -2.71
N MET A 849 -1.78 29.25 -3.99
CA MET A 849 -1.69 30.59 -4.59
C MET A 849 -2.87 31.50 -4.22
N VAL A 850 -3.97 30.96 -3.73
CA VAL A 850 -5.16 31.71 -3.26
C VAL A 850 -5.03 32.02 -1.78
#